data_a2d454f1a6dbd0e2e69f7795894bfa12
#
_entry.id   a2d454f1a6dbd0e2e69f7795894bfa12
#
_cell.length_a   1.000
_cell.length_b   1.000
_cell.length_c   1.000
_cell.angle_alpha   90.00
_cell.angle_beta   90.00
_cell.angle_gamma   90.00
#
_symmetry.space_group_name_H-M   'P 1'
#
loop_
_entity.id
_entity.type
_entity.pdbx_description
1 polymer ?
#
loop_
_entity_poly.entity_id
_entity_poly.type
_entity_poly.pdbx_seq_one_letter_code
_entity_poly.pdbx_strand_id
1 'polypeptide(L)'
;MRKIIGWWANNPVAANLLMVGILLAGFLGFTAMEREAFPSFKDNSVKIQVVWPGAAPQEVEEQILFRIEGALKNIDSITRVYSTAQEGIAQLEVLSHANVDMETFINEIKNAVDSVNALPRDIEKPSVIRQIFRQEMIRVAVHGDLDERTLNRLAETLRDEISALPFVSIVDLFGVRREEVSIELSEESMRRYGTSFSEVATAIRNSSVNLSSGRIRTETGDVLLRTRNLADSEPDFKAIVIRQNRDGGRVTVGDVAQVVDGYEDEEILATVNGEPSVLLQIMSTDNMQVVKSSNSVRDWMEKRQESMPAGASLMLWSDSADVYKSRMATISSAAFAGLILVFLVLILSLRPQVALWVTVGISVAFMGTFALLPTFDVSLNILSTFAFLLVLGIVVDDAIVVGESIHNQTSITGGGPEGAVEGAIQVSKPVFLSVLTTMIAFAPWFFISGPDAQVTRQLSIVITLALSISLLEAFFILPSHLRKLRHRKNLGRLASLQKRIEKSIISFANINYRGLIKTAIANRYITVAVFISAFIISVGFFSSGWVKFSFSPEVESEEIYINVELPEGTPYARALEVLEQLQQAERQLITQVENEAQVEGDSGDLVEGWYTRSRRDSVIAIVKLAPPESRYISAKQTAIRFRDLVGDIPDAINIKVQYTLNDQGPQISYLLRHRDMDILRQASKELQMQLYSYDGTVFVQDNLRGETDELHIELLPGAEKLGVTLTQVSQQIRQAYYGEEIQRLPRENGDVKVMVKYPKDQRRN
;
A
#
# COMPACT_ATOMS: atom_id res chain seq x y z
N MET A 1 -43.44 -7.72 -21.34
CA MET A 1 -42.87 -8.93 -20.72
C MET A 1 -43.32 -10.21 -21.49
N ARG A 2 -44.64 -10.56 -21.57
CA ARG A 2 -45.10 -11.82 -22.21
C ARG A 2 -44.54 -12.06 -23.62
N LYS A 3 -44.58 -11.06 -24.52
CA LYS A 3 -44.07 -11.19 -25.91
C LYS A 3 -42.56 -11.45 -25.94
N ILE A 4 -41.80 -10.79 -25.05
CA ILE A 4 -40.33 -10.90 -25.01
C ILE A 4 -39.92 -12.26 -24.45
N ILE A 5 -40.41 -12.65 -23.26
CA ILE A 5 -40.11 -13.93 -22.61
C ILE A 5 -40.58 -15.08 -23.55
N GLY A 6 -41.76 -14.94 -24.15
CA GLY A 6 -42.31 -15.93 -25.10
C GLY A 6 -41.44 -16.10 -26.35
N TRP A 7 -40.89 -15.02 -26.89
CA TRP A 7 -39.97 -15.08 -28.02
C TRP A 7 -38.68 -15.85 -27.68
N TRP A 8 -38.04 -15.53 -26.54
CA TRP A 8 -36.83 -16.21 -26.09
C TRP A 8 -37.08 -17.67 -25.74
N ALA A 9 -38.13 -17.99 -25.02
CA ALA A 9 -38.51 -19.38 -24.70
C ALA A 9 -38.75 -20.24 -25.93
N ASN A 10 -39.30 -19.66 -27.02
CA ASN A 10 -39.56 -20.36 -28.29
C ASN A 10 -38.35 -20.44 -29.23
N ASN A 11 -37.31 -19.63 -29.00
CA ASN A 11 -36.09 -19.58 -29.80
C ASN A 11 -34.85 -20.09 -29.05
N PRO A 12 -34.68 -21.43 -28.92
CA PRO A 12 -33.55 -21.99 -28.16
C PRO A 12 -32.17 -21.67 -28.76
N VAL A 13 -32.13 -21.45 -30.07
CA VAL A 13 -30.90 -21.08 -30.75
C VAL A 13 -30.43 -19.70 -30.26
N ALA A 14 -31.37 -18.76 -30.18
CA ALA A 14 -31.05 -17.42 -29.64
C ALA A 14 -30.61 -17.46 -28.17
N ALA A 15 -31.32 -18.22 -27.31
CA ALA A 15 -30.97 -18.38 -25.91
C ALA A 15 -29.61 -19.05 -25.73
N ASN A 16 -29.29 -20.09 -26.52
CA ASN A 16 -27.98 -20.75 -26.48
C ASN A 16 -26.86 -19.82 -26.99
N LEU A 17 -27.09 -19.07 -28.07
CA LEU A 17 -26.11 -18.12 -28.58
C LEU A 17 -25.85 -17.01 -27.56
N LEU A 18 -26.88 -16.49 -26.90
CA LEU A 18 -26.71 -15.52 -25.82
C LEU A 18 -25.91 -16.11 -24.66
N MET A 19 -26.23 -17.29 -24.19
CA MET A 19 -25.52 -17.99 -23.11
C MET A 19 -24.05 -18.21 -23.49
N VAL A 20 -23.75 -18.77 -24.65
CA VAL A 20 -22.39 -19.02 -25.11
C VAL A 20 -21.64 -17.69 -25.31
N GLY A 21 -22.30 -16.68 -25.86
CA GLY A 21 -21.75 -15.34 -26.02
C GLY A 21 -21.33 -14.73 -24.66
N ILE A 22 -22.19 -14.82 -23.64
CA ILE A 22 -21.89 -14.36 -22.27
C ILE A 22 -20.72 -15.15 -21.67
N LEU A 23 -20.71 -16.48 -21.82
CA LEU A 23 -19.62 -17.31 -21.28
C LEU A 23 -18.28 -17.00 -21.96
N LEU A 24 -18.25 -16.82 -23.28
CA LEU A 24 -17.03 -16.43 -24.01
C LEU A 24 -16.56 -15.01 -23.63
N ALA A 25 -17.48 -14.05 -23.62
CA ALA A 25 -17.14 -12.68 -23.18
C ALA A 25 -16.65 -12.66 -21.74
N GLY A 26 -17.25 -13.44 -20.86
CA GLY A 26 -16.83 -13.59 -19.47
C GLY A 26 -15.45 -14.21 -19.34
N PHE A 27 -15.14 -15.22 -20.12
CA PHE A 27 -13.81 -15.82 -20.15
C PHE A 27 -12.75 -14.83 -20.62
N LEU A 28 -13.04 -14.07 -21.68
CA LEU A 28 -12.14 -13.01 -22.17
C LEU A 28 -11.96 -11.89 -21.12
N GLY A 29 -13.06 -11.45 -20.51
CA GLY A 29 -13.03 -10.47 -19.43
C GLY A 29 -12.20 -10.94 -18.24
N PHE A 30 -12.41 -12.17 -17.77
CA PHE A 30 -11.66 -12.77 -16.66
C PHE A 30 -10.14 -12.87 -16.95
N THR A 31 -9.76 -13.17 -18.19
CA THR A 31 -8.35 -13.24 -18.59
C THR A 31 -7.71 -11.87 -18.76
N ALA A 32 -8.50 -10.85 -19.10
CA ALA A 32 -8.06 -9.47 -19.29
C ALA A 32 -8.01 -8.66 -17.97
N MET A 33 -8.72 -9.12 -16.93
CA MET A 33 -8.76 -8.41 -15.64
C MET A 33 -7.40 -8.35 -14.98
N GLU A 34 -7.11 -7.20 -14.40
CA GLU A 34 -5.99 -7.02 -13.47
C GLU A 34 -6.19 -7.84 -12.20
N ARG A 35 -5.10 -8.35 -11.65
CA ARG A 35 -5.08 -9.21 -10.45
C ARG A 35 -4.21 -8.60 -9.38
N GLU A 36 -4.85 -8.18 -8.30
CA GLU A 36 -4.19 -7.52 -7.18
C GLU A 36 -4.73 -8.05 -5.85
N ALA A 37 -3.96 -7.96 -4.77
CA ALA A 37 -4.42 -8.39 -3.46
C ALA A 37 -5.49 -7.44 -2.93
N PHE A 38 -5.20 -6.14 -2.96
CA PHE A 38 -6.14 -5.06 -2.62
C PHE A 38 -6.29 -4.13 -3.83
N PRO A 39 -7.46 -3.49 -3.98
CA PRO A 39 -7.66 -2.54 -5.07
C PRO A 39 -6.69 -1.37 -4.95
N SER A 40 -6.10 -0.97 -6.06
CA SER A 40 -5.31 0.25 -6.14
C SER A 40 -6.21 1.47 -5.95
N PHE A 41 -5.86 2.31 -5.01
CA PHE A 41 -6.55 3.57 -4.81
C PHE A 41 -5.94 4.63 -5.72
N LYS A 42 -6.74 5.20 -6.63
CA LYS A 42 -6.32 6.37 -7.40
C LYS A 42 -6.26 7.55 -6.42
N ASP A 43 -5.05 7.91 -6.01
CA ASP A 43 -4.84 9.04 -5.13
C ASP A 43 -4.99 10.33 -5.93
N ASN A 44 -5.90 11.20 -5.47
CA ASN A 44 -6.15 12.49 -6.09
C ASN A 44 -5.30 13.57 -5.42
N SER A 45 -4.05 13.25 -5.09
CA SER A 45 -3.13 14.16 -4.44
C SER A 45 -1.87 14.41 -5.25
N VAL A 46 -1.31 15.60 -5.03
CA VAL A 46 -0.03 16.05 -5.59
C VAL A 46 0.90 16.35 -4.44
N LYS A 47 2.10 15.77 -4.47
CA LYS A 47 3.16 16.03 -3.50
C LYS A 47 4.11 17.09 -4.04
N ILE A 48 4.33 18.13 -3.23
CA ILE A 48 5.36 19.15 -3.45
C ILE A 48 6.44 18.92 -2.41
N GLN A 49 7.68 18.85 -2.84
CA GLN A 49 8.82 18.72 -1.95
C GLN A 49 9.88 19.77 -2.30
N VAL A 50 10.39 20.47 -1.29
CA VAL A 50 11.48 21.42 -1.42
C VAL A 50 12.54 21.08 -0.39
N VAL A 51 13.76 20.88 -0.84
CA VAL A 51 14.90 20.58 0.02
C VAL A 51 15.70 21.86 0.23
N TRP A 52 15.93 22.21 1.50
CA TRP A 52 16.75 23.35 1.92
C TRP A 52 17.75 22.87 3.01
N PRO A 53 18.90 22.35 2.59
CA PRO A 53 19.84 21.72 3.52
C PRO A 53 20.28 22.63 4.67
N GLY A 54 20.15 22.15 5.90
CA GLY A 54 20.56 22.84 7.12
C GLY A 54 19.64 23.96 7.59
N ALA A 55 18.43 24.08 7.00
CA ALA A 55 17.43 25.02 7.49
C ALA A 55 16.64 24.42 8.66
N ALA A 56 16.39 25.22 9.72
CA ALA A 56 15.54 24.82 10.82
C ALA A 56 14.07 24.66 10.37
N PRO A 57 13.27 23.80 11.03
CA PRO A 57 11.85 23.61 10.68
C PRO A 57 11.05 24.92 10.64
N GLN A 58 11.29 25.84 11.55
CA GLN A 58 10.62 27.14 11.55
C GLN A 58 10.97 27.99 10.33
N GLU A 59 12.25 27.99 9.90
CA GLU A 59 12.68 28.69 8.68
C GLU A 59 12.03 28.09 7.43
N VAL A 60 11.95 26.75 7.37
CA VAL A 60 11.27 26.02 6.31
C VAL A 60 9.78 26.40 6.25
N GLU A 61 9.11 26.49 7.39
CA GLU A 61 7.71 26.90 7.48
C GLU A 61 7.53 28.34 6.98
N GLU A 62 8.26 29.29 7.53
CA GLU A 62 8.06 30.72 7.24
C GLU A 62 8.50 31.11 5.81
N GLN A 63 9.62 30.56 5.34
CA GLN A 63 10.20 31.00 4.07
C GLN A 63 9.82 30.14 2.88
N ILE A 64 9.37 28.91 3.06
CA ILE A 64 8.98 28.03 1.98
C ILE A 64 7.47 27.73 2.04
N LEU A 65 6.97 27.13 3.13
CA LEU A 65 5.59 26.65 3.18
C LEU A 65 4.58 27.81 3.04
N PHE A 66 4.70 28.87 3.82
CA PHE A 66 3.76 30.00 3.74
C PHE A 66 3.71 30.65 2.36
N ARG A 67 4.84 30.67 1.64
CA ARG A 67 4.88 31.26 0.29
C ARG A 67 4.23 30.35 -0.75
N ILE A 68 4.49 29.04 -0.68
CA ILE A 68 3.88 28.07 -1.57
C ILE A 68 2.38 27.98 -1.29
N GLU A 69 1.95 27.87 -0.04
CA GLU A 69 0.54 27.87 0.35
C GLU A 69 -0.18 29.12 -0.12
N GLY A 70 0.52 30.28 -0.02
CA GLY A 70 -0.03 31.54 -0.53
C GLY A 70 -0.30 31.51 -2.03
N ALA A 71 0.59 30.88 -2.82
CA ALA A 71 0.43 30.73 -4.25
C ALA A 71 -0.69 29.75 -4.63
N LEU A 72 -0.90 28.71 -3.80
CA LEU A 72 -1.93 27.69 -4.02
C LEU A 72 -3.36 28.16 -3.70
N LYS A 73 -3.53 29.24 -2.93
CA LYS A 73 -4.85 29.72 -2.48
C LYS A 73 -5.84 30.04 -3.60
N ASN A 74 -5.35 30.36 -4.80
CA ASN A 74 -6.18 30.77 -5.93
C ASN A 74 -6.56 29.61 -6.87
N ILE A 75 -6.28 28.37 -6.48
CA ILE A 75 -6.61 27.19 -7.27
C ILE A 75 -7.91 26.57 -6.71
N ASP A 76 -9.00 26.75 -7.43
CA ASP A 76 -10.35 26.31 -6.98
C ASP A 76 -10.49 24.78 -6.89
N SER A 77 -9.65 24.03 -7.60
CA SER A 77 -9.67 22.55 -7.62
C SER A 77 -9.09 21.91 -6.36
N ILE A 78 -8.54 22.68 -5.41
CA ILE A 78 -7.97 22.19 -4.16
C ILE A 78 -9.04 21.99 -3.09
N THR A 79 -9.08 20.77 -2.52
CA THR A 79 -9.94 20.47 -1.36
C THR A 79 -9.22 20.78 -0.05
N ARG A 80 -7.94 20.36 0.05
CA ARG A 80 -7.14 20.49 1.29
C ARG A 80 -5.65 20.50 0.96
N VAL A 81 -4.88 21.18 1.79
CA VAL A 81 -3.42 21.16 1.77
C VAL A 81 -2.94 20.73 3.15
N TYR A 82 -2.07 19.74 3.19
CA TYR A 82 -1.31 19.36 4.37
C TYR A 82 0.14 19.76 4.15
N SER A 83 0.69 20.51 5.07
CA SER A 83 2.06 20.99 5.00
C SER A 83 2.85 20.50 6.20
N THR A 84 4.07 20.04 5.97
CA THR A 84 4.98 19.56 6.99
C THR A 84 6.34 20.22 6.80
N ALA A 85 6.83 20.91 7.83
CA ALA A 85 8.17 21.45 7.90
C ALA A 85 9.03 20.51 8.76
N GLN A 86 10.15 20.06 8.20
CA GLN A 86 11.17 19.28 8.88
C GLN A 86 12.52 19.96 8.68
N GLU A 87 13.54 19.57 9.45
CA GLU A 87 14.90 20.07 9.22
C GLU A 87 15.32 19.81 7.78
N GLY A 88 15.61 20.88 7.06
CA GLY A 88 16.05 20.83 5.66
C GLY A 88 15.01 20.47 4.62
N ILE A 89 13.74 20.19 4.96
CA ILE A 89 12.73 19.69 4.01
C ILE A 89 11.36 20.30 4.27
N ALA A 90 10.77 20.89 3.22
CA ALA A 90 9.35 21.25 3.16
C ALA A 90 8.59 20.20 2.35
N GLN A 91 7.48 19.71 2.86
CA GLN A 91 6.58 18.80 2.15
C GLN A 91 5.15 19.35 2.19
N LEU A 92 4.49 19.37 1.04
CA LEU A 92 3.07 19.68 0.96
C LEU A 92 2.37 18.54 0.20
N GLU A 93 1.24 18.13 0.74
CA GLU A 93 0.32 17.23 0.08
C GLU A 93 -0.96 18.02 -0.25
N VAL A 94 -1.24 18.13 -1.54
CA VAL A 94 -2.35 18.92 -2.07
C VAL A 94 -3.41 17.98 -2.63
N LEU A 95 -4.57 17.92 -1.98
CA LEU A 95 -5.69 17.08 -2.39
C LEU A 95 -6.62 17.84 -3.32
N SER A 96 -7.00 17.21 -4.44
CA SER A 96 -7.98 17.75 -5.38
C SER A 96 -9.42 17.35 -5.01
N HIS A 97 -10.39 18.05 -5.59
CA HIS A 97 -11.77 17.57 -5.63
C HIS A 97 -11.89 16.27 -6.42
N ALA A 98 -12.88 15.44 -6.08
CA ALA A 98 -13.23 14.27 -6.88
C ALA A 98 -13.61 14.70 -8.32
N ASN A 99 -13.15 13.95 -9.32
CA ASN A 99 -13.40 14.17 -10.76
C ASN A 99 -12.62 15.33 -11.42
N VAL A 100 -11.55 15.82 -10.79
CA VAL A 100 -10.62 16.76 -11.44
C VAL A 100 -9.68 15.98 -12.35
N ASP A 101 -9.38 16.53 -13.53
CA ASP A 101 -8.34 16.01 -14.38
C ASP A 101 -6.96 16.24 -13.74
N MET A 102 -6.29 15.15 -13.35
CA MET A 102 -5.04 15.21 -12.60
C MET A 102 -3.87 15.81 -13.40
N GLU A 103 -3.87 15.69 -14.73
CA GLU A 103 -2.82 16.31 -15.55
C GLU A 103 -2.95 17.83 -15.54
N THR A 104 -4.15 18.34 -15.69
CA THR A 104 -4.43 19.77 -15.57
C THR A 104 -4.11 20.28 -14.16
N PHE A 105 -4.54 19.54 -13.14
CA PHE A 105 -4.30 19.89 -11.75
C PHE A 105 -2.81 19.99 -11.38
N ILE A 106 -1.99 19.02 -11.80
CA ILE A 106 -0.55 19.05 -11.57
C ILE A 106 0.09 20.26 -12.27
N ASN A 107 -0.33 20.56 -13.50
CA ASN A 107 0.20 21.69 -14.24
C ASN A 107 -0.17 23.03 -13.58
N GLU A 108 -1.39 23.17 -13.04
CA GLU A 108 -1.80 24.35 -12.29
C GLU A 108 -0.95 24.53 -11.03
N ILE A 109 -0.75 23.45 -10.24
CA ILE A 109 0.09 23.49 -9.05
C ILE A 109 1.53 23.82 -9.41
N LYS A 110 2.09 23.17 -10.43
CA LYS A 110 3.46 23.42 -10.87
C LYS A 110 3.65 24.88 -11.30
N ASN A 111 2.72 25.43 -12.07
CA ASN A 111 2.77 26.83 -12.47
C ASN A 111 2.69 27.78 -11.26
N ALA A 112 1.86 27.46 -10.27
CA ALA A 112 1.75 28.23 -9.05
C ALA A 112 3.05 28.18 -8.23
N VAL A 113 3.66 27.01 -8.05
CA VAL A 113 4.94 26.86 -7.36
C VAL A 113 6.07 27.56 -8.10
N ASP A 114 6.15 27.41 -9.43
CA ASP A 114 7.17 28.07 -10.28
C ASP A 114 7.01 29.61 -10.28
N SER A 115 5.83 30.14 -9.98
CA SER A 115 5.56 31.57 -9.87
C SER A 115 6.11 32.22 -8.58
N VAL A 116 6.50 31.42 -7.59
CA VAL A 116 7.02 31.92 -6.31
C VAL A 116 8.47 32.38 -6.46
N ASN A 117 8.66 33.69 -6.71
CA ASN A 117 9.98 34.28 -6.98
C ASN A 117 10.84 34.57 -5.72
N ALA A 118 10.25 34.47 -4.53
CA ALA A 118 10.89 34.89 -3.28
C ALA A 118 11.44 33.73 -2.43
N LEU A 119 11.65 32.54 -3.01
CA LEU A 119 12.25 31.42 -2.31
C LEU A 119 13.74 31.66 -2.04
N PRO A 120 14.32 31.09 -0.96
CA PRO A 120 15.75 31.19 -0.66
C PRO A 120 16.61 30.68 -1.83
N ARG A 121 17.83 31.23 -2.00
CA ARG A 121 18.68 30.88 -3.13
C ARG A 121 19.33 29.49 -3.03
N ASP A 122 19.47 29.00 -1.80
CA ASP A 122 20.18 27.74 -1.51
C ASP A 122 19.26 26.52 -1.46
N ILE A 123 18.00 26.66 -1.91
CA ILE A 123 17.09 25.53 -2.03
C ILE A 123 17.36 24.70 -3.28
N GLU A 124 17.06 23.42 -3.21
CA GLU A 124 16.92 22.61 -4.41
C GLU A 124 15.64 23.01 -5.16
N LYS A 125 15.63 22.78 -6.48
CA LYS A 125 14.43 23.06 -7.29
C LYS A 125 13.22 22.33 -6.72
N PRO A 126 12.08 23.01 -6.46
CA PRO A 126 10.87 22.37 -6.01
C PRO A 126 10.46 21.20 -6.92
N SER A 127 10.21 20.05 -6.32
CA SER A 127 9.71 18.86 -7.00
C SER A 127 8.19 18.80 -6.83
N VAL A 128 7.45 18.78 -7.94
CA VAL A 128 5.99 18.66 -7.97
C VAL A 128 5.66 17.37 -8.69
N ILE A 129 5.18 16.38 -7.96
CA ILE A 129 4.91 15.04 -8.48
C ILE A 129 3.49 14.60 -8.10
N ARG A 130 2.83 13.90 -9.01
CA ARG A 130 1.61 13.18 -8.68
C ARG A 130 1.94 12.12 -7.66
N GLN A 131 1.17 12.03 -6.60
CA GLN A 131 1.25 10.88 -5.71
C GLN A 131 0.64 9.68 -6.43
N ILE A 132 1.52 8.84 -6.96
CA ILE A 132 1.13 7.58 -7.57
C ILE A 132 1.12 6.56 -6.43
N PHE A 133 0.01 5.84 -6.28
CA PHE A 133 -0.03 4.72 -5.36
C PHE A 133 0.99 3.68 -5.81
N ARG A 134 2.04 3.54 -5.04
CA ARG A 134 3.06 2.52 -5.24
C ARG A 134 2.78 1.38 -4.29
N GLN A 135 2.44 0.23 -4.84
CA GLN A 135 2.28 -0.97 -4.03
C GLN A 135 3.55 -1.81 -4.14
N GLU A 136 4.11 -2.15 -3.00
CA GLU A 136 5.18 -3.13 -2.92
C GLU A 136 4.62 -4.50 -3.31
N MET A 137 5.23 -5.10 -4.33
CA MET A 137 4.83 -6.42 -4.82
C MET A 137 5.73 -7.51 -4.28
N ILE A 138 7.03 -7.29 -4.35
CA ILE A 138 8.02 -8.30 -4.00
C ILE A 138 9.18 -7.60 -3.30
N ARG A 139 9.70 -8.25 -2.29
CA ARG A 139 10.93 -7.83 -1.63
C ARG A 139 11.94 -8.96 -1.69
N VAL A 140 13.13 -8.67 -2.21
CA VAL A 140 14.25 -9.59 -2.30
C VAL A 140 15.38 -9.08 -1.41
N ALA A 141 15.86 -9.91 -0.50
CA ALA A 141 17.02 -9.59 0.32
C ALA A 141 18.29 -10.11 -0.36
N VAL A 142 19.29 -9.26 -0.45
CA VAL A 142 20.67 -9.60 -0.80
C VAL A 142 21.46 -9.52 0.48
N HIS A 143 22.04 -10.61 0.94
CA HIS A 143 22.76 -10.66 2.22
C HIS A 143 24.01 -11.52 2.14
N GLY A 144 24.92 -11.33 3.08
CA GLY A 144 26.12 -12.14 3.19
C GLY A 144 27.27 -11.39 3.86
N ASP A 145 28.36 -12.12 4.10
CA ASP A 145 29.59 -11.59 4.72
C ASP A 145 30.43 -10.84 3.68
N LEU A 146 29.95 -9.68 3.26
CA LEU A 146 30.59 -8.79 2.29
C LEU A 146 30.80 -7.40 2.90
N ASP A 147 31.85 -6.71 2.45
CA ASP A 147 31.99 -5.30 2.76
C ASP A 147 30.87 -4.47 2.12
N GLU A 148 30.51 -3.36 2.76
CA GLU A 148 29.42 -2.50 2.34
C GLU A 148 29.50 -2.07 0.87
N ARG A 149 30.69 -1.74 0.39
CA ARG A 149 30.89 -1.28 -1.00
C ARG A 149 30.60 -2.39 -2.01
N THR A 150 31.05 -3.61 -1.73
CA THR A 150 30.80 -4.77 -2.58
C THR A 150 29.33 -5.16 -2.56
N LEU A 151 28.70 -5.15 -1.37
CA LEU A 151 27.28 -5.47 -1.21
C LEU A 151 26.38 -4.45 -1.94
N ASN A 152 26.66 -3.15 -1.79
CA ASN A 152 25.88 -2.10 -2.46
C ASN A 152 26.01 -2.18 -4.00
N ARG A 153 27.22 -2.35 -4.54
CA ARG A 153 27.41 -2.52 -5.99
C ARG A 153 26.70 -3.75 -6.53
N LEU A 154 26.75 -4.84 -5.77
CA LEU A 154 26.02 -6.05 -6.14
C LEU A 154 24.51 -5.76 -6.17
N ALA A 155 23.98 -5.13 -5.12
CA ALA A 155 22.55 -4.77 -5.04
C ALA A 155 22.13 -3.84 -6.19
N GLU A 156 22.96 -2.87 -6.58
CA GLU A 156 22.72 -2.01 -7.74
C GLU A 156 22.67 -2.80 -9.05
N THR A 157 23.61 -3.70 -9.26
CA THR A 157 23.61 -4.58 -10.45
C THR A 157 22.34 -5.42 -10.51
N LEU A 158 21.95 -6.01 -9.38
CA LEU A 158 20.74 -6.83 -9.28
C LEU A 158 19.47 -6.00 -9.47
N ARG A 159 19.45 -4.77 -8.96
CA ARG A 159 18.36 -3.80 -9.19
C ARG A 159 18.17 -3.55 -10.69
N ASP A 160 19.26 -3.33 -11.43
CA ASP A 160 19.21 -3.05 -12.86
C ASP A 160 18.77 -4.28 -13.66
N GLU A 161 19.25 -5.47 -13.28
CA GLU A 161 18.79 -6.73 -13.85
C GLU A 161 17.28 -6.94 -13.62
N ILE A 162 16.78 -6.71 -12.40
CA ILE A 162 15.36 -6.87 -12.07
C ILE A 162 14.51 -5.80 -12.76
N SER A 163 15.01 -4.57 -12.86
CA SER A 163 14.30 -3.46 -13.55
C SER A 163 14.11 -3.73 -15.05
N ALA A 164 14.95 -4.55 -15.65
CA ALA A 164 14.83 -4.97 -17.04
C ALA A 164 13.83 -6.12 -17.26
N LEU A 165 13.28 -6.72 -16.19
CA LEU A 165 12.34 -7.82 -16.30
C LEU A 165 10.95 -7.33 -16.76
N PRO A 166 10.19 -8.17 -17.50
CA PRO A 166 8.85 -7.83 -17.90
C PRO A 166 7.91 -7.73 -16.68
N PHE A 167 7.00 -6.76 -16.69
CA PHE A 167 6.01 -6.48 -15.64
C PHE A 167 6.60 -5.92 -14.33
N VAL A 168 7.85 -5.52 -14.31
CA VAL A 168 8.47 -4.77 -13.22
C VAL A 168 8.50 -3.29 -13.61
N SER A 169 8.08 -2.40 -12.68
CA SER A 169 8.01 -0.96 -12.94
C SER A 169 9.14 -0.19 -12.26
N ILE A 170 9.33 -0.39 -10.99
CA ILE A 170 10.29 0.33 -10.15
C ILE A 170 10.96 -0.67 -9.20
N VAL A 171 12.26 -0.52 -9.01
CA VAL A 171 13.03 -1.27 -8.01
C VAL A 171 13.81 -0.28 -7.16
N ASP A 172 13.47 -0.19 -5.89
CA ASP A 172 14.13 0.68 -4.92
C ASP A 172 15.06 -0.14 -4.01
N LEU A 173 16.19 0.45 -3.63
CA LEU A 173 17.12 -0.13 -2.67
C LEU A 173 16.81 0.41 -1.26
N PHE A 174 16.72 -0.48 -0.29
CA PHE A 174 16.43 -0.15 1.09
C PHE A 174 17.54 -0.65 2.01
N GLY A 175 18.00 0.20 2.92
CA GLY A 175 19.10 -0.12 3.83
C GLY A 175 20.49 0.26 3.32
N VAL A 176 20.57 1.08 2.26
CA VAL A 176 21.84 1.57 1.67
C VAL A 176 22.08 3.04 2.02
N ARG A 177 23.33 3.43 2.09
CA ARG A 177 23.76 4.85 2.15
C ARG A 177 23.95 5.40 0.75
N ARG A 178 23.69 6.69 0.56
CA ARG A 178 23.94 7.37 -0.72
C ARG A 178 25.44 7.56 -0.94
N GLU A 179 25.85 7.43 -2.21
CA GLU A 179 27.23 7.72 -2.58
C GLU A 179 27.54 9.22 -2.43
N GLU A 180 28.76 9.52 -1.95
CA GLU A 180 29.30 10.87 -1.80
C GLU A 180 30.81 10.85 -2.03
N VAL A 181 31.31 11.85 -2.75
CA VAL A 181 32.73 12.14 -2.80
C VAL A 181 33.04 13.22 -1.75
N SER A 182 33.72 12.82 -0.68
CA SER A 182 34.09 13.69 0.43
C SER A 182 35.53 14.18 0.26
N ILE A 183 35.70 15.51 0.27
CA ILE A 183 37.02 16.17 0.30
C ILE A 183 37.23 16.67 1.71
N GLU A 184 37.90 15.83 2.52
CA GLU A 184 38.09 16.05 3.96
C GLU A 184 39.31 16.92 4.20
N LEU A 185 39.09 18.13 4.70
CA LEU A 185 40.14 19.13 4.91
C LEU A 185 40.92 18.87 6.20
N SER A 186 42.24 18.92 6.12
CA SER A 186 43.12 18.89 7.32
C SER A 186 43.38 20.30 7.81
N GLU A 187 42.87 20.63 8.99
CA GLU A 187 43.12 21.96 9.62
C GLU A 187 44.60 22.25 9.78
N GLU A 188 45.40 21.24 10.18
CA GLU A 188 46.85 21.40 10.33
C GLU A 188 47.53 21.76 9.01
N SER A 189 47.18 21.05 7.94
CA SER A 189 47.70 21.30 6.59
C SER A 189 47.25 22.67 6.06
N MET A 190 46.00 23.04 6.27
CA MET A 190 45.49 24.36 5.87
C MET A 190 46.22 25.50 6.59
N ARG A 191 46.50 25.38 7.89
CA ARG A 191 47.28 26.34 8.64
C ARG A 191 48.75 26.39 8.15
N ARG A 192 49.35 25.24 7.86
CA ARG A 192 50.73 25.16 7.33
C ARG A 192 50.88 25.86 5.97
N TYR A 193 49.91 25.70 5.08
CA TYR A 193 49.93 26.32 3.76
C TYR A 193 49.22 27.68 3.70
N GLY A 194 48.63 28.14 4.79
CA GLY A 194 47.93 29.42 4.90
C GLY A 194 46.71 29.50 3.97
N THR A 195 45.98 28.38 3.79
CA THR A 195 44.80 28.31 2.98
C THR A 195 43.53 28.27 3.85
N SER A 196 42.43 28.79 3.32
CA SER A 196 41.12 28.76 3.98
C SER A 196 40.16 27.73 3.29
N PHE A 197 39.14 27.34 4.02
CA PHE A 197 38.06 26.47 3.47
C PHE A 197 37.48 27.03 2.17
N SER A 198 37.12 28.30 2.19
CA SER A 198 36.53 28.98 1.04
C SER A 198 37.46 29.04 -0.19
N GLU A 199 38.78 29.15 0.03
CA GLU A 199 39.78 29.11 -1.05
C GLU A 199 39.83 27.72 -1.69
N VAL A 200 39.81 26.65 -0.89
CA VAL A 200 39.78 25.28 -1.41
C VAL A 200 38.48 25.02 -2.19
N ALA A 201 37.35 25.36 -1.59
CA ALA A 201 36.04 25.22 -2.22
C ALA A 201 35.94 25.96 -3.56
N THR A 202 36.44 27.21 -3.58
CA THR A 202 36.44 28.03 -4.79
C THR A 202 37.42 27.50 -5.85
N ALA A 203 38.59 26.99 -5.45
CA ALA A 203 39.56 26.41 -6.39
C ALA A 203 38.97 25.16 -7.07
N ILE A 204 38.30 24.30 -6.33
CA ILE A 204 37.64 23.10 -6.88
C ILE A 204 36.53 23.52 -7.84
N ARG A 205 35.62 24.42 -7.42
CA ARG A 205 34.50 24.90 -8.22
C ARG A 205 34.94 25.54 -9.55
N ASN A 206 36.05 26.26 -9.53
CA ASN A 206 36.57 26.94 -10.74
C ASN A 206 37.39 26.04 -11.63
N SER A 207 38.00 24.98 -11.07
CA SER A 207 38.87 24.08 -11.84
C SER A 207 38.12 22.87 -12.40
N SER A 208 37.10 22.39 -11.67
CA SER A 208 36.31 21.22 -12.08
C SER A 208 35.04 21.66 -12.82
N VAL A 209 35.19 21.98 -14.10
CA VAL A 209 34.07 22.50 -14.91
C VAL A 209 34.08 21.93 -16.33
N ASN A 210 32.89 21.69 -16.87
CA ASN A 210 32.67 21.45 -18.28
C ASN A 210 31.91 22.64 -18.85
N LEU A 211 32.55 23.46 -19.68
CA LEU A 211 31.95 24.64 -20.26
C LEU A 211 31.94 24.55 -21.78
N SER A 212 30.80 24.87 -22.37
CA SER A 212 30.72 25.09 -23.81
C SER A 212 31.13 26.55 -24.09
N SER A 213 32.29 26.75 -24.71
CA SER A 213 32.84 28.07 -24.98
C SER A 213 32.38 28.64 -26.35
N GLY A 214 31.36 28.02 -26.96
CA GLY A 214 30.81 28.46 -28.26
C GLY A 214 31.47 27.80 -29.47
N ARG A 215 31.50 28.50 -30.58
CA ARG A 215 32.09 28.01 -31.86
C ARG A 215 32.92 29.06 -32.53
N ILE A 216 34.01 28.66 -33.15
CA ILE A 216 34.81 29.49 -34.06
C ILE A 216 34.32 29.19 -35.48
N ARG A 217 33.96 30.23 -36.22
CA ARG A 217 33.68 30.13 -37.64
C ARG A 217 34.99 30.20 -38.40
N THR A 218 35.29 29.16 -39.15
CA THR A 218 36.46 29.12 -40.05
C THR A 218 36.01 29.02 -41.50
N GLU A 219 36.90 29.23 -42.41
CA GLU A 219 36.61 29.11 -43.86
C GLU A 219 36.22 27.69 -44.26
N THR A 220 36.59 26.69 -43.44
CA THR A 220 36.32 25.27 -43.71
C THR A 220 35.17 24.72 -42.89
N GLY A 221 34.50 25.53 -42.04
CA GLY A 221 33.37 25.13 -41.22
C GLY A 221 33.44 25.63 -39.77
N ASP A 222 32.42 25.33 -38.99
CA ASP A 222 32.34 25.71 -37.59
C ASP A 222 33.10 24.70 -36.71
N VAL A 223 33.98 25.21 -35.86
CA VAL A 223 34.71 24.43 -34.82
C VAL A 223 34.14 24.74 -33.45
N LEU A 224 33.66 23.70 -32.76
CA LEU A 224 33.12 23.83 -31.39
C LEU A 224 34.26 23.96 -30.36
N LEU A 225 34.17 24.99 -29.53
CA LEU A 225 35.06 25.16 -28.38
C LEU A 225 34.40 24.59 -27.12
N ARG A 226 35.09 23.66 -26.47
CA ARG A 226 34.64 23.05 -25.21
C ARG A 226 35.80 22.96 -24.22
N THR A 227 35.57 23.43 -23.02
CA THR A 227 36.45 23.14 -21.88
C THR A 227 35.93 21.85 -21.26
N ARG A 228 36.80 20.86 -21.13
CA ARG A 228 36.50 19.56 -20.54
C ARG A 228 37.52 19.34 -19.44
N ASN A 229 37.15 19.68 -18.20
CA ASN A 229 38.02 19.57 -17.04
C ASN A 229 37.22 19.24 -15.77
N LEU A 230 36.16 18.43 -15.92
CA LEU A 230 35.41 17.94 -14.76
C LEU A 230 36.23 16.87 -14.06
N ALA A 231 36.60 17.11 -12.80
CA ALA A 231 37.19 16.11 -11.95
C ALA A 231 36.12 15.10 -11.54
N ASP A 232 36.32 13.81 -11.80
CA ASP A 232 35.40 12.74 -11.51
C ASP A 232 36.01 11.60 -10.69
N SER A 233 37.32 11.65 -10.45
CA SER A 233 38.09 10.66 -9.71
C SER A 233 38.92 11.29 -8.59
N GLU A 234 39.28 10.48 -7.59
CA GLU A 234 40.14 10.89 -6.46
C GLU A 234 41.45 11.56 -6.93
N PRO A 235 42.20 11.01 -7.93
CA PRO A 235 43.41 11.64 -8.43
C PRO A 235 43.16 13.01 -9.07
N ASP A 236 42.04 13.17 -9.78
CA ASP A 236 41.71 14.44 -10.44
C ASP A 236 41.46 15.55 -9.41
N PHE A 237 40.68 15.24 -8.36
CA PHE A 237 40.46 16.20 -7.26
C PHE A 237 41.73 16.55 -6.54
N LYS A 238 42.61 15.59 -6.24
CA LYS A 238 43.89 15.81 -5.58
C LYS A 238 44.84 16.70 -6.39
N ALA A 239 44.76 16.63 -7.72
CA ALA A 239 45.61 17.40 -8.64
C ALA A 239 45.21 18.88 -8.80
N ILE A 240 44.01 19.26 -8.33
CA ILE A 240 43.51 20.64 -8.45
C ILE A 240 44.44 21.57 -7.64
N VAL A 241 44.92 22.62 -8.34
CA VAL A 241 45.81 23.64 -7.72
C VAL A 241 44.98 24.72 -7.06
N ILE A 242 45.19 24.88 -5.76
CA ILE A 242 44.54 25.90 -4.90
C ILE A 242 45.31 27.25 -5.08
N ARG A 243 46.62 27.20 -4.96
CA ARG A 243 47.51 28.39 -5.04
C ARG A 243 48.82 28.03 -5.72
N GLN A 244 49.32 28.96 -6.49
CA GLN A 244 50.62 28.85 -7.11
C GLN A 244 51.46 30.10 -6.73
N ASN A 245 52.66 29.89 -6.25
CA ASN A 245 53.59 30.94 -5.89
C ASN A 245 54.39 31.38 -7.15
N ARG A 246 54.95 32.61 -7.10
CA ARG A 246 55.77 33.14 -8.19
C ARG A 246 57.04 32.32 -8.44
N ASP A 247 57.52 31.60 -7.43
CA ASP A 247 58.72 30.77 -7.48
C ASP A 247 58.43 29.33 -7.98
N GLY A 248 57.20 29.08 -8.50
CA GLY A 248 56.80 27.78 -9.07
C GLY A 248 56.28 26.75 -8.05
N GLY A 249 56.23 27.07 -6.76
CA GLY A 249 55.60 26.21 -5.74
C GLY A 249 54.09 26.17 -5.94
N ARG A 250 53.51 24.97 -5.89
CA ARG A 250 52.08 24.73 -6.00
C ARG A 250 51.54 24.10 -4.71
N VAL A 251 50.39 24.58 -4.28
CA VAL A 251 49.58 23.89 -3.22
C VAL A 251 48.38 23.33 -3.92
N THR A 252 48.21 22.03 -3.80
CA THR A 252 47.12 21.29 -4.41
C THR A 252 46.08 20.86 -3.36
N VAL A 253 44.91 20.42 -3.78
CA VAL A 253 43.90 19.85 -2.87
C VAL A 253 44.47 18.65 -2.12
N GLY A 254 45.28 17.82 -2.76
CA GLY A 254 45.92 16.67 -2.12
C GLY A 254 46.91 17.02 -1.01
N ASP A 255 47.46 18.28 -0.96
CA ASP A 255 48.32 18.73 0.10
C ASP A 255 47.58 19.15 1.37
N VAL A 256 46.28 19.51 1.25
CA VAL A 256 45.45 20.06 2.33
C VAL A 256 44.24 19.23 2.69
N ALA A 257 43.89 18.22 1.84
CA ALA A 257 42.71 17.40 2.01
C ALA A 257 42.95 15.93 1.65
N GLN A 258 42.20 15.06 2.28
CA GLN A 258 42.02 13.69 1.85
C GLN A 258 40.74 13.60 1.00
N VAL A 259 40.83 13.01 -0.17
CA VAL A 259 39.65 12.73 -1.02
C VAL A 259 39.20 11.30 -0.77
N VAL A 260 37.95 11.15 -0.39
CA VAL A 260 37.31 9.84 -0.09
C VAL A 260 36.12 9.69 -1.03
N ASP A 261 36.21 8.75 -1.96
CA ASP A 261 35.08 8.31 -2.76
C ASP A 261 34.36 7.21 -1.98
N GLY A 262 33.24 7.54 -1.34
CA GLY A 262 32.56 6.70 -0.39
C GLY A 262 31.06 6.98 -0.29
N TYR A 263 30.57 7.14 0.92
CA TYR A 263 29.15 7.33 1.22
C TYR A 263 28.94 8.54 2.13
N GLU A 264 27.71 9.08 2.12
CA GLU A 264 27.29 10.11 3.06
C GLU A 264 27.53 9.64 4.52
N ASP A 265 27.78 10.59 5.43
CA ASP A 265 28.08 10.31 6.86
C ASP A 265 26.84 9.85 7.66
N GLU A 266 25.87 9.24 7.00
CA GLU A 266 24.76 8.56 7.69
C GLU A 266 25.24 7.25 8.31
N GLU A 267 24.83 6.97 9.53
CA GLU A 267 25.06 5.71 10.20
C GLU A 267 23.85 4.80 9.96
N ILE A 268 23.99 3.82 9.07
CA ILE A 268 22.97 2.82 8.75
C ILE A 268 23.58 1.43 8.92
N LEU A 269 22.90 0.59 9.68
CA LEU A 269 23.19 -0.83 9.75
C LEU A 269 21.92 -1.59 9.36
N ALA A 270 21.98 -2.35 8.27
CA ALA A 270 20.89 -3.22 7.83
C ALA A 270 21.37 -4.66 7.81
N THR A 271 20.60 -5.58 8.41
CA THR A 271 20.95 -7.01 8.46
C THR A 271 19.75 -7.89 8.20
N VAL A 272 19.99 -9.06 7.59
CA VAL A 272 19.06 -10.18 7.50
C VAL A 272 19.67 -11.35 8.25
N ASN A 273 18.96 -11.88 9.24
CA ASN A 273 19.42 -12.97 10.09
C ASN A 273 20.82 -12.72 10.71
N GLY A 274 21.14 -11.44 10.96
CA GLY A 274 22.44 -11.02 11.51
C GLY A 274 23.55 -10.76 10.48
N GLU A 275 23.34 -11.06 9.20
CA GLU A 275 24.30 -10.77 8.13
C GLU A 275 24.01 -9.41 7.47
N PRO A 276 25.04 -8.63 7.08
CA PRO A 276 24.83 -7.40 6.31
C PRO A 276 23.96 -7.62 5.11
N SER A 277 23.01 -6.70 4.86
CA SER A 277 22.01 -6.91 3.81
C SER A 277 21.52 -5.63 3.17
N VAL A 278 21.01 -5.77 1.94
CA VAL A 278 20.25 -4.76 1.20
C VAL A 278 18.93 -5.38 0.75
N LEU A 279 17.83 -4.68 0.96
CA LEU A 279 16.53 -5.09 0.43
C LEU A 279 16.25 -4.39 -0.90
N LEU A 280 15.91 -5.19 -1.92
CA LEU A 280 15.40 -4.76 -3.21
C LEU A 280 13.87 -4.77 -3.11
N GLN A 281 13.26 -3.58 -3.09
CA GLN A 281 11.81 -3.40 -3.04
C GLN A 281 11.29 -3.21 -4.47
N ILE A 282 10.54 -4.18 -4.96
CA ILE A 282 9.96 -4.17 -6.29
C ILE A 282 8.55 -3.63 -6.18
N MET A 283 8.34 -2.47 -6.78
CA MET A 283 7.09 -1.72 -6.74
C MET A 283 6.36 -1.82 -8.06
N SER A 284 5.04 -1.86 -8.01
CA SER A 284 4.18 -1.64 -9.18
C SER A 284 3.47 -0.31 -9.12
N THR A 285 3.20 0.23 -10.30
CA THR A 285 2.34 1.38 -10.55
C THR A 285 1.05 0.92 -11.24
N ASP A 286 0.42 1.76 -12.03
CA ASP A 286 -0.95 1.65 -12.56
C ASP A 286 -1.39 0.32 -13.23
N ASN A 287 -0.49 -0.55 -13.69
CA ASN A 287 -0.83 -1.84 -14.32
C ASN A 287 -0.34 -3.03 -13.48
N MET A 288 -1.03 -3.29 -12.38
CA MET A 288 -0.63 -4.33 -11.45
C MET A 288 -0.92 -5.74 -11.97
N GLN A 289 0.13 -6.42 -12.40
CA GLN A 289 0.08 -7.85 -12.74
C GLN A 289 0.93 -8.65 -11.76
N VAL A 290 0.57 -8.58 -10.48
CA VAL A 290 1.33 -9.10 -9.34
C VAL A 290 1.81 -10.53 -9.58
N VAL A 291 0.96 -11.42 -10.10
CA VAL A 291 1.34 -12.82 -10.35
C VAL A 291 2.37 -12.97 -11.46
N LYS A 292 2.28 -12.17 -12.55
CA LYS A 292 3.25 -12.27 -13.66
C LYS A 292 4.59 -11.66 -13.27
N SER A 293 4.58 -10.54 -12.56
CA SER A 293 5.77 -9.92 -12.00
C SER A 293 6.49 -10.89 -11.05
N SER A 294 5.74 -11.50 -10.12
CA SER A 294 6.28 -12.49 -9.20
C SER A 294 6.96 -13.67 -9.93
N ASN A 295 6.30 -14.24 -10.91
CA ASN A 295 6.87 -15.34 -11.66
C ASN A 295 8.17 -14.92 -12.38
N SER A 296 8.20 -13.73 -13.00
CA SER A 296 9.40 -13.21 -13.68
C SER A 296 10.57 -13.02 -12.71
N VAL A 297 10.30 -12.49 -11.51
CA VAL A 297 11.34 -12.29 -10.49
C VAL A 297 11.83 -13.62 -9.92
N ARG A 298 10.94 -14.57 -9.64
CA ARG A 298 11.30 -15.91 -9.13
C ARG A 298 12.15 -16.69 -10.13
N ASP A 299 11.74 -16.68 -11.41
CA ASP A 299 12.50 -17.33 -12.48
C ASP A 299 13.90 -16.72 -12.67
N TRP A 300 13.99 -15.38 -12.46
CA TRP A 300 15.28 -14.69 -12.46
C TRP A 300 16.10 -15.06 -11.22
N MET A 301 15.51 -15.05 -10.02
CA MET A 301 16.20 -15.39 -8.77
C MET A 301 16.81 -16.80 -8.82
N GLU A 302 16.06 -17.80 -9.29
CA GLU A 302 16.52 -19.17 -9.40
C GLU A 302 17.79 -19.28 -10.27
N LYS A 303 17.78 -18.63 -11.45
CA LYS A 303 18.93 -18.58 -12.34
C LYS A 303 20.10 -17.79 -11.76
N ARG A 304 19.80 -16.67 -11.09
CA ARG A 304 20.82 -15.75 -10.58
C ARG A 304 21.52 -16.30 -9.34
N GLN A 305 20.81 -17.05 -8.50
CA GLN A 305 21.35 -17.69 -7.32
C GLN A 305 22.55 -18.61 -7.66
N GLU A 306 22.52 -19.31 -8.79
CA GLU A 306 23.64 -20.17 -9.24
C GLU A 306 24.90 -19.37 -9.60
N SER A 307 24.74 -18.10 -9.96
CA SER A 307 25.83 -17.22 -10.39
C SER A 307 26.19 -16.11 -9.40
N MET A 308 25.72 -16.23 -8.16
CA MET A 308 26.05 -15.26 -7.11
C MET A 308 27.53 -15.35 -6.71
N PRO A 309 28.17 -14.22 -6.37
CA PRO A 309 29.50 -14.20 -5.80
C PRO A 309 29.59 -15.04 -4.51
N ALA A 310 30.74 -15.63 -4.25
CA ALA A 310 30.95 -16.36 -3.01
C ALA A 310 30.74 -15.45 -1.80
N GLY A 311 29.98 -15.92 -0.82
CA GLY A 311 29.63 -15.15 0.38
C GLY A 311 28.39 -14.28 0.24
N ALA A 312 27.72 -14.25 -0.92
CA ALA A 312 26.43 -13.54 -1.09
C ALA A 312 25.30 -14.53 -1.42
N SER A 313 24.11 -14.23 -0.92
CA SER A 313 22.90 -15.02 -1.14
C SER A 313 21.70 -14.13 -1.42
N LEU A 314 20.73 -14.69 -2.15
CA LEU A 314 19.43 -14.08 -2.39
C LEU A 314 18.36 -14.78 -1.54
N MET A 315 17.53 -14.02 -0.88
CA MET A 315 16.38 -14.53 -0.14
C MET A 315 15.12 -13.81 -0.61
N LEU A 316 14.09 -14.56 -1.00
CA LEU A 316 12.77 -13.99 -1.24
C LEU A 316 12.16 -13.61 0.12
N TRP A 317 12.09 -12.30 0.38
CA TRP A 317 11.61 -11.82 1.65
C TRP A 317 10.08 -11.83 1.73
N SER A 318 9.41 -11.16 0.81
CA SER A 318 7.95 -11.13 0.71
C SER A 318 7.50 -11.15 -0.74
N ASP A 319 6.31 -11.72 -0.98
CA ASP A 319 5.69 -11.79 -2.29
C ASP A 319 4.18 -11.64 -2.18
N SER A 320 3.66 -10.49 -2.59
CA SER A 320 2.21 -10.22 -2.59
C SER A 320 1.42 -11.19 -3.48
N ALA A 321 2.08 -11.85 -4.45
CA ALA A 321 1.44 -12.88 -5.26
C ALA A 321 1.07 -14.12 -4.45
N ASP A 322 1.86 -14.50 -3.44
CA ASP A 322 1.54 -15.65 -2.59
C ASP A 322 0.34 -15.35 -1.71
N VAL A 323 0.28 -14.15 -1.13
CA VAL A 323 -0.90 -13.67 -0.39
C VAL A 323 -2.13 -13.68 -1.31
N TYR A 324 -2.01 -13.14 -2.53
CA TYR A 324 -3.09 -13.14 -3.52
C TYR A 324 -3.53 -14.58 -3.85
N LYS A 325 -2.59 -15.47 -4.20
CA LYS A 325 -2.88 -16.87 -4.57
C LYS A 325 -3.55 -17.63 -3.43
N SER A 326 -3.03 -17.53 -2.20
CA SER A 326 -3.60 -18.18 -1.01
C SER A 326 -5.02 -17.71 -0.74
N ARG A 327 -5.26 -16.40 -0.72
CA ARG A 327 -6.61 -15.84 -0.53
C ARG A 327 -7.56 -16.21 -1.65
N MET A 328 -7.10 -16.13 -2.90
CA MET A 328 -7.91 -16.50 -4.05
C MET A 328 -8.26 -18.00 -4.05
N ALA A 329 -7.35 -18.87 -3.66
CA ALA A 329 -7.61 -20.30 -3.51
C ALA A 329 -8.68 -20.55 -2.43
N THR A 330 -8.58 -19.89 -1.27
CA THR A 330 -9.56 -20.00 -0.19
C THR A 330 -10.95 -19.54 -0.64
N ILE A 331 -11.03 -18.36 -1.27
CA ILE A 331 -12.31 -17.80 -1.71
C ILE A 331 -12.91 -18.65 -2.86
N SER A 332 -12.06 -19.08 -3.81
CA SER A 332 -12.52 -19.94 -4.92
C SER A 332 -13.01 -21.29 -4.43
N SER A 333 -12.34 -21.92 -3.48
CA SER A 333 -12.79 -23.18 -2.87
C SER A 333 -14.09 -23.00 -2.11
N ALA A 334 -14.26 -21.92 -1.38
CA ALA A 334 -15.51 -21.57 -0.69
C ALA A 334 -16.66 -21.33 -1.68
N ALA A 335 -16.40 -20.60 -2.77
CA ALA A 335 -17.39 -20.37 -3.84
C ALA A 335 -17.81 -21.68 -4.49
N PHE A 336 -16.85 -22.57 -4.81
CA PHE A 336 -17.12 -23.86 -5.41
C PHE A 336 -17.88 -24.79 -4.45
N ALA A 337 -17.47 -24.85 -3.18
CA ALA A 337 -18.19 -25.61 -2.15
C ALA A 337 -19.62 -25.08 -1.95
N GLY A 338 -19.80 -23.74 -1.94
CA GLY A 338 -21.10 -23.09 -1.88
C GLY A 338 -21.98 -23.48 -3.07
N LEU A 339 -21.43 -23.45 -4.29
CA LEU A 339 -22.16 -23.85 -5.50
C LEU A 339 -22.57 -25.32 -5.47
N ILE A 340 -21.70 -26.21 -5.02
CA ILE A 340 -22.03 -27.64 -4.82
C ILE A 340 -23.14 -27.80 -3.79
N LEU A 341 -23.03 -27.12 -2.64
CA LEU A 341 -24.06 -27.18 -1.60
C LEU A 341 -25.41 -26.70 -2.11
N VAL A 342 -25.44 -25.58 -2.82
CA VAL A 342 -26.65 -25.07 -3.49
C VAL A 342 -27.21 -26.11 -4.43
N PHE A 343 -26.40 -26.70 -5.31
CA PHE A 343 -26.83 -27.75 -6.24
C PHE A 343 -27.42 -28.96 -5.50
N LEU A 344 -26.80 -29.41 -4.41
CA LEU A 344 -27.28 -30.52 -3.59
C LEU A 344 -28.64 -30.20 -2.92
N VAL A 345 -28.80 -28.99 -2.39
CA VAL A 345 -30.07 -28.55 -1.82
C VAL A 345 -31.15 -28.46 -2.88
N LEU A 346 -30.81 -27.91 -4.06
CA LEU A 346 -31.72 -27.80 -5.18
C LEU A 346 -32.16 -29.18 -5.71
N ILE A 347 -31.25 -30.14 -5.80
CA ILE A 347 -31.58 -31.49 -6.26
C ILE A 347 -32.49 -32.27 -5.30
N LEU A 348 -32.44 -31.88 -4.01
CA LEU A 348 -33.36 -32.42 -3.00
C LEU A 348 -34.77 -31.81 -3.11
N SER A 349 -34.86 -30.53 -3.48
CA SER A 349 -36.11 -29.75 -3.51
C SER A 349 -36.79 -29.76 -4.90
N LEU A 350 -35.96 -29.68 -5.97
CA LEU A 350 -36.43 -29.56 -7.36
C LEU A 350 -36.02 -30.76 -8.20
N ARG A 351 -36.60 -30.88 -9.39
CA ARG A 351 -36.16 -31.89 -10.34
C ARG A 351 -34.69 -31.66 -10.74
N PRO A 352 -33.89 -32.76 -10.92
CA PRO A 352 -32.47 -32.65 -11.26
C PRO A 352 -32.18 -31.76 -12.49
N GLN A 353 -33.06 -31.76 -13.48
CA GLN A 353 -32.92 -30.91 -14.68
C GLN A 353 -33.10 -29.43 -14.34
N VAL A 354 -34.04 -29.08 -13.46
CA VAL A 354 -34.22 -27.69 -13.01
C VAL A 354 -33.02 -27.25 -12.18
N ALA A 355 -32.60 -28.08 -11.21
CA ALA A 355 -31.43 -27.82 -10.38
C ALA A 355 -30.16 -27.59 -11.22
N LEU A 356 -29.93 -28.43 -12.24
CA LEU A 356 -28.79 -28.28 -13.14
C LEU A 356 -28.82 -26.96 -13.89
N TRP A 357 -29.96 -26.59 -14.53
CA TRP A 357 -30.03 -25.35 -15.30
C TRP A 357 -29.99 -24.11 -14.45
N VAL A 358 -30.53 -24.12 -13.24
CA VAL A 358 -30.39 -23.04 -12.27
C VAL A 358 -28.91 -22.87 -11.86
N THR A 359 -28.19 -23.97 -11.58
CA THR A 359 -26.76 -23.92 -11.25
C THR A 359 -25.90 -23.41 -12.42
N VAL A 360 -26.21 -23.84 -13.64
CA VAL A 360 -25.54 -23.31 -14.86
C VAL A 360 -25.83 -21.82 -15.00
N GLY A 361 -27.08 -21.38 -14.74
CA GLY A 361 -27.48 -19.98 -14.76
C GLY A 361 -26.65 -19.09 -13.85
N ILE A 362 -26.30 -19.57 -12.65
CA ILE A 362 -25.40 -18.85 -11.73
C ILE A 362 -24.03 -18.61 -12.38
N SER A 363 -23.48 -19.65 -13.02
CA SER A 363 -22.21 -19.55 -13.73
C SER A 363 -22.29 -18.54 -14.90
N VAL A 364 -23.42 -18.50 -15.60
CA VAL A 364 -23.65 -17.51 -16.67
C VAL A 364 -23.73 -16.10 -16.10
N ALA A 365 -24.42 -15.90 -14.97
CA ALA A 365 -24.50 -14.60 -14.31
C ALA A 365 -23.11 -14.09 -13.89
N PHE A 366 -22.27 -14.94 -13.32
CA PHE A 366 -20.92 -14.57 -12.92
C PHE A 366 -20.01 -14.29 -14.12
N MET A 367 -20.06 -15.13 -15.16
CA MET A 367 -19.28 -14.88 -16.37
C MET A 367 -19.70 -13.58 -17.06
N GLY A 368 -21.00 -13.29 -17.11
CA GLY A 368 -21.48 -12.01 -17.64
C GLY A 368 -21.01 -10.81 -16.83
N THR A 369 -20.89 -10.97 -15.52
CA THR A 369 -20.30 -9.96 -14.65
C THR A 369 -18.81 -9.75 -14.96
N PHE A 370 -18.01 -10.82 -15.07
CA PHE A 370 -16.60 -10.73 -15.48
C PHE A 370 -16.41 -10.06 -16.85
N ALA A 371 -17.35 -10.23 -17.79
CA ALA A 371 -17.30 -9.56 -19.09
C ALA A 371 -17.36 -8.03 -18.98
N LEU A 372 -18.11 -7.53 -17.97
CA LEU A 372 -18.38 -6.10 -17.81
C LEU A 372 -17.46 -5.40 -16.84
N LEU A 373 -16.89 -6.11 -15.85
CA LEU A 373 -16.06 -5.50 -14.81
C LEU A 373 -14.90 -4.66 -15.34
N PRO A 374 -14.13 -5.06 -16.39
CA PRO A 374 -13.04 -4.24 -16.92
C PRO A 374 -13.50 -2.87 -17.43
N THR A 375 -14.75 -2.74 -17.88
CA THR A 375 -15.30 -1.45 -18.36
C THR A 375 -15.61 -0.47 -17.22
N PHE A 376 -15.62 -0.96 -15.99
CA PHE A 376 -15.84 -0.17 -14.78
C PHE A 376 -14.57 0.00 -13.94
N ASP A 377 -13.38 -0.33 -14.48
CA ASP A 377 -12.11 -0.28 -13.76
C ASP A 377 -12.12 -1.10 -12.46
N VAL A 378 -12.78 -2.25 -12.44
CA VAL A 378 -12.81 -3.16 -11.29
C VAL A 378 -11.88 -4.33 -11.54
N SER A 379 -10.85 -4.47 -10.71
CA SER A 379 -9.88 -5.57 -10.72
C SER A 379 -10.40 -6.81 -9.99
N LEU A 380 -9.76 -7.95 -10.25
CA LEU A 380 -9.97 -9.17 -9.49
C LEU A 380 -9.12 -9.12 -8.21
N ASN A 381 -9.73 -8.73 -7.12
CA ASN A 381 -9.10 -8.57 -5.82
C ASN A 381 -9.93 -9.25 -4.71
N ILE A 382 -9.44 -9.22 -3.47
CA ILE A 382 -10.13 -9.83 -2.32
C ILE A 382 -11.56 -9.26 -2.17
N LEU A 383 -11.73 -7.95 -2.33
CA LEU A 383 -13.03 -7.29 -2.13
C LEU A 383 -14.03 -7.63 -3.24
N SER A 384 -13.60 -7.57 -4.51
CA SER A 384 -14.47 -7.93 -5.64
C SER A 384 -14.88 -9.40 -5.58
N THR A 385 -13.97 -10.28 -5.17
CA THR A 385 -14.25 -11.72 -5.03
C THR A 385 -15.18 -11.99 -3.83
N PHE A 386 -15.03 -11.24 -2.73
CA PHE A 386 -15.96 -11.27 -1.60
C PHE A 386 -17.38 -10.83 -2.03
N ALA A 387 -17.49 -9.81 -2.91
CA ALA A 387 -18.78 -9.40 -3.46
C ALA A 387 -19.44 -10.52 -4.27
N PHE A 388 -18.66 -11.32 -5.02
CA PHE A 388 -19.19 -12.52 -5.71
C PHE A 388 -19.71 -13.57 -4.74
N LEU A 389 -19.03 -13.81 -3.61
CA LEU A 389 -19.53 -14.71 -2.57
C LEU A 389 -20.83 -14.20 -1.94
N LEU A 390 -20.89 -12.91 -1.64
CA LEU A 390 -22.06 -12.29 -1.03
C LEU A 390 -23.26 -12.36 -1.98
N VAL A 391 -23.06 -12.05 -3.25
CA VAL A 391 -24.15 -12.05 -4.25
C VAL A 391 -24.56 -13.45 -4.69
N LEU A 392 -23.73 -14.48 -4.46
CA LEU A 392 -24.03 -15.86 -4.84
C LEU A 392 -25.40 -16.32 -4.33
N GLY A 393 -25.68 -16.09 -3.04
CA GLY A 393 -26.97 -16.46 -2.44
C GLY A 393 -28.15 -15.69 -3.04
N ILE A 394 -27.96 -14.41 -3.33
CA ILE A 394 -29.00 -13.52 -3.87
C ILE A 394 -29.36 -13.92 -5.32
N VAL A 395 -28.34 -14.17 -6.15
CA VAL A 395 -28.51 -14.61 -7.55
C VAL A 395 -29.21 -15.95 -7.65
N VAL A 396 -28.90 -16.86 -6.70
CA VAL A 396 -29.52 -18.19 -6.65
C VAL A 396 -31.02 -18.10 -6.39
N ASP A 397 -31.47 -17.22 -5.52
CA ASP A 397 -32.88 -17.09 -5.13
C ASP A 397 -33.77 -16.74 -6.33
N ASP A 398 -33.36 -15.82 -7.17
CA ASP A 398 -34.11 -15.39 -8.34
C ASP A 398 -34.30 -16.54 -9.32
N ALA A 399 -33.23 -17.27 -9.62
CA ALA A 399 -33.28 -18.41 -10.55
C ALA A 399 -34.10 -19.59 -9.98
N ILE A 400 -34.08 -19.80 -8.65
CA ILE A 400 -34.90 -20.81 -7.96
C ILE A 400 -36.39 -20.51 -8.14
N VAL A 401 -36.80 -19.27 -7.81
CA VAL A 401 -38.22 -18.87 -7.87
C VAL A 401 -38.75 -19.00 -9.29
N VAL A 402 -37.99 -18.57 -10.30
CA VAL A 402 -38.38 -18.72 -11.71
C VAL A 402 -38.41 -20.21 -12.13
N GLY A 403 -37.39 -20.96 -11.77
CA GLY A 403 -37.28 -22.40 -12.07
C GLY A 403 -38.38 -23.22 -11.44
N GLU A 404 -38.75 -22.95 -10.18
CA GLU A 404 -39.86 -23.60 -9.47
C GLU A 404 -41.21 -23.26 -10.11
N SER A 405 -41.46 -21.99 -10.40
CA SER A 405 -42.71 -21.57 -11.07
C SER A 405 -42.87 -22.21 -12.45
N ILE A 406 -41.81 -22.29 -13.24
CA ILE A 406 -41.81 -23.01 -14.52
C ILE A 406 -42.08 -24.47 -14.30
N HIS A 407 -41.47 -25.11 -13.29
CA HIS A 407 -41.69 -26.50 -12.96
C HIS A 407 -43.15 -26.77 -12.58
N ASN A 408 -43.76 -25.94 -11.76
CA ASN A 408 -45.13 -26.06 -11.32
C ASN A 408 -46.11 -25.90 -12.50
N GLN A 409 -45.93 -24.87 -13.34
CA GLN A 409 -46.78 -24.64 -14.51
C GLN A 409 -46.64 -25.72 -15.58
N THR A 410 -45.44 -26.22 -15.85
CA THR A 410 -45.24 -27.36 -16.76
C THR A 410 -45.85 -28.64 -16.24
N SER A 411 -46.02 -28.82 -14.92
CA SER A 411 -46.73 -29.95 -14.33
C SER A 411 -48.25 -29.85 -14.55
N ILE A 412 -48.82 -28.65 -14.58
CA ILE A 412 -50.26 -28.38 -14.80
C ILE A 412 -50.59 -28.47 -16.29
N THR A 413 -49.76 -27.87 -17.15
CA THR A 413 -50.00 -27.79 -18.60
C THR A 413 -49.58 -29.07 -19.36
N GLY A 414 -49.03 -30.07 -18.71
CA GLY A 414 -48.50 -31.27 -19.34
C GLY A 414 -47.14 -31.14 -20.02
N GLY A 415 -46.47 -30.01 -19.88
CA GLY A 415 -45.14 -29.67 -20.44
C GLY A 415 -45.24 -28.81 -21.69
N GLY A 416 -44.06 -28.41 -22.19
CA GLY A 416 -43.94 -27.59 -23.39
C GLY A 416 -43.60 -26.13 -23.15
N PRO A 417 -43.41 -25.37 -24.25
CA PRO A 417 -42.96 -23.96 -24.13
C PRO A 417 -44.01 -23.04 -23.48
N GLU A 418 -45.30 -23.34 -23.60
CA GLU A 418 -46.35 -22.54 -22.98
C GLU A 418 -46.28 -22.57 -21.46
N GLY A 419 -46.04 -23.75 -20.87
CA GLY A 419 -45.86 -23.88 -19.41
C GLY A 419 -44.62 -23.13 -18.91
N ALA A 420 -43.53 -23.15 -19.70
CA ALA A 420 -42.33 -22.41 -19.35
C ALA A 420 -42.52 -20.88 -19.37
N VAL A 421 -43.24 -20.40 -20.41
CA VAL A 421 -43.57 -18.98 -20.57
C VAL A 421 -44.49 -18.50 -19.44
N GLU A 422 -45.58 -19.25 -19.17
CA GLU A 422 -46.57 -18.87 -18.17
C GLU A 422 -45.95 -18.89 -16.75
N GLY A 423 -45.14 -19.91 -16.45
CA GLY A 423 -44.42 -19.98 -15.20
C GLY A 423 -43.47 -18.80 -14.99
N ALA A 424 -42.68 -18.44 -15.99
CA ALA A 424 -41.78 -17.29 -15.91
C ALA A 424 -42.54 -15.96 -15.75
N ILE A 425 -43.66 -15.78 -16.44
CA ILE A 425 -44.50 -14.57 -16.37
C ILE A 425 -45.12 -14.43 -14.97
N GLN A 426 -45.62 -15.50 -14.40
CA GLN A 426 -46.30 -15.49 -13.10
C GLN A 426 -45.43 -14.84 -12.00
N VAL A 427 -44.12 -15.08 -12.00
CA VAL A 427 -43.20 -14.59 -11.01
C VAL A 427 -42.34 -13.39 -11.50
N SER A 428 -42.51 -12.96 -12.75
CA SER A 428 -41.69 -11.94 -13.36
C SER A 428 -41.75 -10.59 -12.62
N LYS A 429 -42.92 -10.16 -12.14
CA LYS A 429 -43.07 -8.90 -11.40
C LYS A 429 -42.42 -8.98 -10.03
N PRO A 430 -42.70 -9.96 -9.15
CA PRO A 430 -42.08 -10.03 -7.85
C PRO A 430 -40.55 -10.20 -7.93
N VAL A 431 -40.02 -11.04 -8.83
CA VAL A 431 -38.59 -11.23 -9.00
C VAL A 431 -37.92 -9.94 -9.49
N PHE A 432 -38.48 -9.29 -10.52
CA PHE A 432 -37.93 -8.01 -10.98
C PHE A 432 -37.90 -6.94 -9.87
N LEU A 433 -38.99 -6.82 -9.09
CA LEU A 433 -39.07 -5.86 -8.01
C LEU A 433 -38.10 -6.20 -6.86
N SER A 434 -37.96 -7.49 -6.53
CA SER A 434 -37.02 -7.97 -5.54
C SER A 434 -35.57 -7.56 -5.89
N VAL A 435 -35.14 -7.88 -7.11
CA VAL A 435 -33.81 -7.53 -7.61
C VAL A 435 -33.61 -6.02 -7.65
N LEU A 436 -34.59 -5.27 -8.14
CA LEU A 436 -34.55 -3.82 -8.18
C LEU A 436 -34.41 -3.22 -6.76
N THR A 437 -35.16 -3.75 -5.80
CA THR A 437 -35.07 -3.32 -4.40
C THR A 437 -33.68 -3.59 -3.82
N THR A 438 -33.09 -4.74 -4.13
CA THR A 438 -31.73 -5.08 -3.73
C THR A 438 -30.71 -4.12 -4.36
N MET A 439 -30.82 -3.84 -5.66
CA MET A 439 -29.98 -2.85 -6.33
C MET A 439 -30.09 -1.45 -5.70
N ILE A 440 -31.31 -1.02 -5.38
CA ILE A 440 -31.56 0.26 -4.70
C ILE A 440 -30.94 0.27 -3.30
N ALA A 441 -30.97 -0.85 -2.57
CA ALA A 441 -30.36 -0.94 -1.26
C ALA A 441 -28.81 -0.77 -1.31
N PHE A 442 -28.16 -1.20 -2.38
CA PHE A 442 -26.72 -0.99 -2.60
C PHE A 442 -26.40 0.33 -3.31
N ALA A 443 -27.37 1.01 -3.89
CA ALA A 443 -27.16 2.28 -4.60
C ALA A 443 -26.52 3.42 -3.75
N PRO A 444 -26.83 3.60 -2.45
CA PRO A 444 -26.17 4.60 -1.62
C PRO A 444 -24.66 4.50 -1.59
N TRP A 445 -24.11 3.28 -1.74
CA TRP A 445 -22.69 3.03 -1.73
C TRP A 445 -21.92 3.62 -2.93
N PHE A 446 -22.64 3.99 -4.01
CA PHE A 446 -22.06 4.76 -5.12
C PHE A 446 -21.81 6.23 -4.79
N PHE A 447 -22.51 6.74 -3.79
CA PHE A 447 -22.51 8.17 -3.41
C PHE A 447 -21.67 8.47 -2.17
N ILE A 448 -21.08 7.45 -1.54
CA ILE A 448 -20.14 7.64 -0.44
C ILE A 448 -18.91 8.35 -0.99
N SER A 449 -18.42 9.36 -0.26
CA SER A 449 -17.19 10.08 -0.56
C SER A 449 -16.12 9.80 0.51
N GLY A 450 -14.85 9.93 0.15
CA GLY A 450 -13.72 9.68 1.04
C GLY A 450 -12.86 8.49 0.60
N PRO A 451 -11.82 8.15 1.37
CA PRO A 451 -10.89 7.07 1.03
C PRO A 451 -11.57 5.72 0.83
N ASP A 452 -12.58 5.40 1.67
CA ASP A 452 -13.31 4.13 1.60
C ASP A 452 -14.34 4.05 0.46
N ALA A 453 -14.57 5.17 -0.23
CA ALA A 453 -15.56 5.24 -1.32
C ALA A 453 -15.23 4.27 -2.47
N GLN A 454 -13.97 4.05 -2.76
CA GLN A 454 -13.55 3.14 -3.84
C GLN A 454 -13.87 1.68 -3.50
N VAL A 455 -13.68 1.29 -2.22
CA VAL A 455 -14.01 -0.04 -1.70
C VAL A 455 -15.51 -0.32 -1.84
N THR A 456 -16.34 0.56 -1.31
CA THR A 456 -17.80 0.42 -1.31
C THR A 456 -18.38 0.46 -2.72
N ARG A 457 -17.81 1.30 -3.59
CA ARG A 457 -18.20 1.41 -4.99
C ARG A 457 -17.93 0.12 -5.76
N GLN A 458 -16.75 -0.51 -5.58
CA GLN A 458 -16.43 -1.78 -6.25
C GLN A 458 -17.42 -2.89 -5.85
N LEU A 459 -17.73 -3.03 -4.56
CA LEU A 459 -18.72 -3.99 -4.07
C LEU A 459 -20.08 -3.76 -4.75
N SER A 460 -20.54 -2.51 -4.80
CA SER A 460 -21.83 -2.17 -5.42
C SER A 460 -21.86 -2.42 -6.92
N ILE A 461 -20.76 -2.18 -7.64
CA ILE A 461 -20.65 -2.46 -9.08
C ILE A 461 -20.80 -3.97 -9.32
N VAL A 462 -20.02 -4.81 -8.61
CA VAL A 462 -20.07 -6.26 -8.76
C VAL A 462 -21.47 -6.79 -8.50
N ILE A 463 -22.10 -6.39 -7.39
CA ILE A 463 -23.44 -6.83 -7.00
C ILE A 463 -24.48 -6.40 -8.05
N THR A 464 -24.46 -5.14 -8.44
CA THR A 464 -25.43 -4.60 -9.42
C THR A 464 -25.31 -5.27 -10.78
N LEU A 465 -24.09 -5.50 -11.26
CA LEU A 465 -23.86 -6.20 -12.53
C LEU A 465 -24.29 -7.66 -12.45
N ALA A 466 -23.93 -8.38 -11.38
CA ALA A 466 -24.29 -9.77 -11.19
C ALA A 466 -25.83 -9.95 -11.15
N LEU A 467 -26.53 -9.09 -10.44
CA LEU A 467 -28.00 -9.09 -10.39
C LEU A 467 -28.63 -8.72 -11.73
N SER A 468 -28.04 -7.80 -12.49
CA SER A 468 -28.53 -7.44 -13.84
C SER A 468 -28.44 -8.61 -14.82
N ILE A 469 -27.28 -9.30 -14.80
CA ILE A 469 -27.09 -10.49 -15.66
C ILE A 469 -27.95 -11.66 -15.18
N SER A 470 -28.14 -11.83 -13.86
CA SER A 470 -29.04 -12.84 -13.28
C SER A 470 -30.48 -12.67 -13.78
N LEU A 471 -31.02 -11.45 -13.80
CA LEU A 471 -32.33 -11.15 -14.36
C LEU A 471 -32.43 -11.53 -15.85
N LEU A 472 -31.35 -11.19 -16.59
CA LEU A 472 -31.30 -11.54 -18.01
C LEU A 472 -31.32 -13.07 -18.21
N GLU A 473 -30.55 -13.78 -17.37
CA GLU A 473 -30.52 -15.26 -17.40
C GLU A 473 -31.88 -15.85 -17.04
N ALA A 474 -32.44 -15.43 -15.91
CA ALA A 474 -33.70 -15.99 -15.38
C ALA A 474 -34.88 -15.81 -16.31
N PHE A 475 -34.96 -14.73 -17.12
CA PHE A 475 -36.10 -14.49 -18.02
C PHE A 475 -35.86 -14.82 -19.49
N PHE A 476 -34.60 -14.86 -19.96
CA PHE A 476 -34.31 -15.07 -21.37
C PHE A 476 -33.65 -16.43 -21.64
N ILE A 477 -32.82 -16.93 -20.76
CA ILE A 477 -32.06 -18.17 -20.96
C ILE A 477 -32.78 -19.35 -20.29
N LEU A 478 -33.08 -19.25 -19.00
CA LEU A 478 -33.65 -20.34 -18.20
C LEU A 478 -34.98 -20.89 -18.76
N PRO A 479 -35.99 -20.07 -19.17
CA PRO A 479 -37.25 -20.59 -19.69
C PRO A 479 -37.09 -21.42 -21.00
N SER A 480 -36.12 -21.06 -21.83
CA SER A 480 -35.81 -21.79 -23.06
C SER A 480 -35.24 -23.18 -22.78
N HIS A 481 -34.39 -23.32 -21.77
CA HIS A 481 -33.80 -24.60 -21.38
C HIS A 481 -34.81 -25.51 -20.66
N LEU A 482 -35.72 -24.95 -19.88
CA LEU A 482 -36.72 -25.68 -19.13
C LEU A 482 -37.97 -26.03 -19.96
N ARG A 483 -38.12 -25.52 -21.18
CA ARG A 483 -39.30 -25.82 -22.08
C ARG A 483 -39.46 -27.29 -22.39
N LYS A 484 -38.39 -28.12 -22.36
CA LYS A 484 -38.42 -29.56 -22.65
C LYS A 484 -38.76 -30.41 -21.43
N LEU A 485 -39.10 -29.81 -20.30
CA LEU A 485 -39.55 -30.56 -19.13
C LEU A 485 -40.82 -31.34 -19.44
N ARG A 486 -40.77 -32.67 -19.38
CA ARG A 486 -41.91 -33.56 -19.56
C ARG A 486 -42.29 -34.24 -18.27
N HIS A 487 -43.56 -34.50 -18.09
CA HIS A 487 -44.04 -35.28 -16.94
C HIS A 487 -43.48 -36.71 -16.97
N ARG A 488 -42.67 -37.09 -15.98
CA ARG A 488 -42.05 -38.42 -15.94
C ARG A 488 -42.96 -39.37 -15.15
N LYS A 489 -43.42 -40.43 -15.75
CA LYS A 489 -44.31 -41.44 -15.14
C LYS A 489 -43.55 -42.43 -14.23
N ASN A 490 -42.25 -42.66 -14.43
CA ASN A 490 -41.45 -43.60 -13.62
C ASN A 490 -40.58 -42.88 -12.62
N LEU A 491 -40.77 -43.19 -11.35
CA LEU A 491 -40.07 -42.63 -10.21
C LEU A 491 -38.88 -43.52 -9.87
N GLY A 492 -37.66 -43.05 -10.15
CA GLY A 492 -36.42 -43.67 -9.61
C GLY A 492 -36.28 -43.40 -8.11
N ARG A 493 -35.28 -44.02 -7.46
CA ARG A 493 -35.00 -43.90 -6.02
C ARG A 493 -34.88 -42.43 -5.54
N LEU A 494 -34.27 -41.58 -6.35
CA LEU A 494 -34.08 -40.16 -6.08
C LEU A 494 -35.42 -39.39 -6.05
N ALA A 495 -36.30 -39.63 -6.98
CA ALA A 495 -37.64 -39.03 -7.02
C ALA A 495 -38.55 -39.49 -5.87
N SER A 496 -38.33 -40.71 -5.34
CA SER A 496 -39.05 -41.17 -4.16
C SER A 496 -38.57 -40.46 -2.88
N LEU A 497 -37.24 -40.16 -2.79
CA LEU A 497 -36.68 -39.38 -1.68
C LEU A 497 -37.19 -37.93 -1.72
N GLN A 498 -37.17 -37.29 -2.91
CA GLN A 498 -37.72 -35.95 -3.13
C GLN A 498 -39.18 -35.85 -2.67
N LYS A 499 -40.04 -36.79 -3.12
CA LYS A 499 -41.45 -36.84 -2.69
C LYS A 499 -41.61 -37.05 -1.17
N ARG A 500 -40.71 -37.77 -0.56
CA ARG A 500 -40.75 -37.98 0.93
C ARG A 500 -40.40 -36.65 1.63
N ILE A 501 -39.39 -35.92 1.17
CA ILE A 501 -39.00 -34.62 1.70
C ILE A 501 -40.12 -33.59 1.47
N GLU A 502 -40.64 -33.49 0.26
CA GLU A 502 -41.79 -32.64 -0.08
C GLU A 502 -43.01 -32.91 0.84
N LYS A 503 -43.40 -34.18 0.97
CA LYS A 503 -44.50 -34.56 1.87
C LYS A 503 -44.19 -34.19 3.33
N SER A 504 -42.97 -34.37 3.77
CA SER A 504 -42.57 -34.01 5.14
C SER A 504 -42.67 -32.50 5.38
N ILE A 505 -42.21 -31.69 4.46
CA ILE A 505 -42.33 -30.22 4.50
C ILE A 505 -43.79 -29.78 4.50
N ILE A 506 -44.60 -30.33 3.57
CA ILE A 506 -46.03 -30.01 3.47
C ILE A 506 -46.77 -30.46 4.75
N SER A 507 -46.44 -31.62 5.30
CA SER A 507 -47.02 -32.11 6.55
C SER A 507 -46.66 -31.21 7.74
N PHE A 508 -45.39 -30.84 7.85
CA PHE A 508 -44.94 -29.88 8.87
C PHE A 508 -45.67 -28.55 8.73
N ALA A 509 -45.75 -28.01 7.53
CA ALA A 509 -46.43 -26.74 7.24
C ALA A 509 -47.91 -26.78 7.64
N ASN A 510 -48.61 -27.86 7.26
CA ASN A 510 -50.04 -27.98 7.51
C ASN A 510 -50.42 -28.37 8.97
N ILE A 511 -49.58 -29.10 9.65
CA ILE A 511 -49.86 -29.56 11.01
C ILE A 511 -49.23 -28.64 12.06
N ASN A 512 -47.89 -28.56 12.08
CA ASN A 512 -47.15 -27.85 13.14
C ASN A 512 -47.21 -26.37 12.94
N TYR A 513 -46.76 -25.88 11.74
CA TYR A 513 -46.65 -24.46 11.46
C TYR A 513 -48.01 -23.76 11.40
N ARG A 514 -49.03 -24.39 10.79
CA ARG A 514 -50.39 -23.85 10.77
C ARG A 514 -50.97 -23.72 12.19
N GLY A 515 -50.66 -24.66 13.06
CA GLY A 515 -51.07 -24.61 14.48
C GLY A 515 -50.41 -23.41 15.19
N LEU A 516 -49.10 -23.23 14.97
CA LEU A 516 -48.33 -22.14 15.57
C LEU A 516 -48.85 -20.77 15.07
N ILE A 517 -49.08 -20.62 13.74
CA ILE A 517 -49.61 -19.37 13.16
C ILE A 517 -51.00 -19.07 13.72
N LYS A 518 -51.90 -20.07 13.85
CA LYS A 518 -53.24 -19.86 14.44
C LYS A 518 -53.14 -19.34 15.88
N THR A 519 -52.23 -19.91 16.69
CA THR A 519 -51.99 -19.47 18.06
C THR A 519 -51.38 -18.07 18.10
N ALA A 520 -50.44 -17.76 17.23
CA ALA A 520 -49.83 -16.42 17.10
C ALA A 520 -50.86 -15.36 16.72
N ILE A 521 -51.73 -15.64 15.76
CA ILE A 521 -52.81 -14.71 15.33
C ILE A 521 -53.86 -14.55 16.43
N ALA A 522 -54.25 -15.62 17.10
CA ALA A 522 -55.19 -15.59 18.22
C ALA A 522 -54.66 -14.72 19.38
N ASN A 523 -53.35 -14.82 19.64
CA ASN A 523 -52.65 -14.03 20.68
C ASN A 523 -51.81 -12.92 20.07
N ARG A 524 -52.34 -12.18 19.09
CA ARG A 524 -51.59 -11.19 18.31
C ARG A 524 -50.80 -10.19 19.12
N TYR A 525 -51.34 -9.67 20.23
CA TYR A 525 -50.68 -8.72 21.09
C TYR A 525 -49.45 -9.32 21.80
N ILE A 526 -49.59 -10.56 22.30
CA ILE A 526 -48.46 -11.30 22.90
C ILE A 526 -47.39 -11.57 21.86
N THR A 527 -47.78 -11.97 20.67
CA THR A 527 -46.85 -12.23 19.57
C THR A 527 -46.06 -10.97 19.20
N VAL A 528 -46.75 -9.84 19.05
CA VAL A 528 -46.08 -8.54 18.78
C VAL A 528 -45.16 -8.16 19.95
N ALA A 529 -45.62 -8.33 21.19
CA ALA A 529 -44.80 -8.02 22.36
C ALA A 529 -43.53 -8.89 22.42
N VAL A 530 -43.61 -10.18 22.09
CA VAL A 530 -42.44 -11.09 22.02
C VAL A 530 -41.43 -10.59 20.95
N PHE A 531 -41.89 -10.21 19.74
CA PHE A 531 -40.99 -9.72 18.70
C PHE A 531 -40.38 -8.35 19.06
N ILE A 532 -41.16 -7.44 19.66
CA ILE A 532 -40.63 -6.15 20.13
C ILE A 532 -39.60 -6.40 21.27
N SER A 533 -39.87 -7.28 22.19
CA SER A 533 -38.93 -7.63 23.26
C SER A 533 -37.65 -8.24 22.71
N ALA A 534 -37.76 -9.16 21.76
CA ALA A 534 -36.60 -9.74 21.05
C ALA A 534 -35.77 -8.65 20.31
N PHE A 535 -36.47 -7.72 19.66
CA PHE A 535 -35.79 -6.59 19.00
C PHE A 535 -35.07 -5.69 20.01
N ILE A 536 -35.72 -5.31 21.10
CA ILE A 536 -35.11 -4.49 22.18
C ILE A 536 -33.88 -5.19 22.77
N ILE A 537 -34.00 -6.52 23.04
CA ILE A 537 -32.87 -7.32 23.54
C ILE A 537 -31.73 -7.34 22.53
N SER A 538 -32.01 -7.51 21.23
CA SER A 538 -31.00 -7.50 20.18
C SER A 538 -30.29 -6.14 20.05
N VAL A 539 -31.06 -5.05 20.13
CA VAL A 539 -30.51 -3.69 20.17
C VAL A 539 -29.67 -3.49 21.45
N GLY A 540 -30.14 -4.01 22.58
CA GLY A 540 -29.42 -3.98 23.84
C GLY A 540 -28.08 -4.72 23.75
N PHE A 541 -28.03 -5.91 23.15
CA PHE A 541 -26.79 -6.63 22.90
C PHE A 541 -25.83 -5.84 22.02
N PHE A 542 -26.33 -5.23 20.96
CA PHE A 542 -25.52 -4.41 20.07
C PHE A 542 -24.96 -3.16 20.77
N SER A 543 -25.80 -2.43 21.51
CA SER A 543 -25.41 -1.21 22.20
C SER A 543 -24.58 -1.43 23.47
N SER A 544 -24.63 -2.64 24.06
CA SER A 544 -23.84 -2.99 25.25
C SER A 544 -22.35 -3.23 24.97
N GLY A 545 -21.93 -3.22 23.69
CA GLY A 545 -20.54 -3.54 23.30
C GLY A 545 -20.19 -5.03 23.35
N TRP A 546 -21.15 -5.93 23.65
CA TRP A 546 -20.92 -7.38 23.57
C TRP A 546 -20.68 -7.83 22.13
N VAL A 547 -21.37 -7.19 21.17
CA VAL A 547 -21.12 -7.39 19.75
C VAL A 547 -20.09 -6.35 19.30
N LYS A 548 -18.85 -6.78 19.11
CA LYS A 548 -17.80 -5.92 18.59
C LYS A 548 -18.09 -5.61 17.13
N PHE A 549 -18.13 -4.33 16.79
CA PHE A 549 -18.26 -3.86 15.41
C PHE A 549 -16.88 -3.51 14.87
N SER A 550 -16.50 -4.09 13.73
CA SER A 550 -15.35 -3.68 12.93
C SER A 550 -15.82 -3.37 11.53
N PHE A 551 -15.47 -2.20 11.02
CA PHE A 551 -15.85 -1.78 9.66
C PHE A 551 -15.09 -2.58 8.60
N SER A 552 -13.81 -2.85 8.84
CA SER A 552 -12.97 -3.66 7.97
C SER A 552 -12.40 -4.84 8.76
N PRO A 553 -12.45 -6.06 8.22
CA PRO A 553 -11.80 -7.19 8.87
C PRO A 553 -10.29 -6.97 8.91
N GLU A 554 -9.68 -7.24 10.06
CA GLU A 554 -8.23 -7.29 10.18
C GLU A 554 -7.73 -8.49 9.37
N VAL A 555 -6.94 -8.21 8.33
CA VAL A 555 -6.26 -9.24 7.54
C VAL A 555 -4.83 -9.32 8.06
N GLU A 556 -4.50 -10.42 8.75
CA GLU A 556 -3.16 -10.63 9.28
C GLU A 556 -2.13 -10.70 8.15
N SER A 557 -0.98 -10.07 8.38
CA SER A 557 0.19 -10.12 7.52
C SER A 557 1.03 -11.37 7.81
N GLU A 558 1.84 -11.78 6.86
CA GLU A 558 2.92 -12.74 7.07
C GLU A 558 4.19 -12.08 7.63
N GLU A 559 4.13 -10.78 7.84
CA GLU A 559 5.21 -9.98 8.43
C GLU A 559 4.69 -9.19 9.63
N ILE A 560 5.55 -9.04 10.65
CA ILE A 560 5.36 -8.04 11.72
C ILE A 560 6.38 -6.94 11.46
N TYR A 561 5.88 -5.74 11.24
CA TYR A 561 6.72 -4.55 11.06
C TYR A 561 6.76 -3.76 12.37
N ILE A 562 7.96 -3.51 12.87
CA ILE A 562 8.21 -2.75 14.08
C ILE A 562 9.05 -1.55 13.71
N ASN A 563 8.65 -0.37 14.14
CA ASN A 563 9.41 0.86 13.98
C ASN A 563 9.47 1.58 15.33
N VAL A 564 10.68 1.77 15.81
CA VAL A 564 10.97 2.59 17.01
C VAL A 564 11.56 3.90 16.53
N GLU A 565 10.87 5.00 16.78
CA GLU A 565 11.32 6.36 16.49
C GLU A 565 11.96 6.96 17.72
N LEU A 566 13.19 7.44 17.57
CA LEU A 566 13.98 8.10 18.59
C LEU A 566 14.05 9.62 18.34
N PRO A 567 14.31 10.44 19.36
CA PRO A 567 14.46 11.88 19.19
C PRO A 567 15.55 12.24 18.18
N GLU A 568 15.32 13.28 17.41
CA GLU A 568 16.37 13.86 16.56
C GLU A 568 17.59 14.22 17.41
N GLY A 569 18.80 13.98 16.89
CA GLY A 569 20.04 14.19 17.64
C GLY A 569 20.44 13.03 18.56
N THR A 570 19.66 11.96 18.65
CA THR A 570 20.03 10.76 19.43
C THR A 570 21.39 10.21 18.95
N PRO A 571 22.33 9.89 19.87
CA PRO A 571 23.57 9.23 19.50
C PRO A 571 23.30 7.86 18.85
N TYR A 572 24.03 7.52 17.79
CA TYR A 572 23.84 6.24 17.10
C TYR A 572 24.02 5.01 18.01
N ALA A 573 24.91 5.12 19.01
CA ALA A 573 25.07 4.08 20.03
C ALA A 573 23.74 3.72 20.71
N ARG A 574 22.87 4.69 20.95
CA ARG A 574 21.55 4.47 21.54
C ARG A 574 20.63 3.69 20.60
N ALA A 575 20.66 3.99 19.31
CA ALA A 575 19.91 3.23 18.32
C ALA A 575 20.38 1.76 18.25
N LEU A 576 21.68 1.51 18.41
CA LEU A 576 22.23 0.16 18.49
C LEU A 576 21.80 -0.58 19.78
N GLU A 577 21.70 0.11 20.92
CA GLU A 577 21.16 -0.48 22.15
C GLU A 577 19.69 -0.89 21.97
N VAL A 578 18.88 -0.03 21.33
CA VAL A 578 17.49 -0.36 21.01
C VAL A 578 17.42 -1.54 20.05
N LEU A 579 18.29 -1.59 19.05
CA LEU A 579 18.38 -2.73 18.14
C LEU A 579 18.68 -4.03 18.89
N GLU A 580 19.63 -4.01 19.81
CA GLU A 580 19.96 -5.18 20.63
C GLU A 580 18.79 -5.61 21.51
N GLN A 581 18.05 -4.66 22.08
CA GLN A 581 16.83 -4.92 22.86
C GLN A 581 15.76 -5.63 22.01
N LEU A 582 15.53 -5.18 20.76
CA LEU A 582 14.62 -5.84 19.82
C LEU A 582 15.08 -7.26 19.47
N GLN A 583 16.38 -7.47 19.22
CA GLN A 583 16.94 -8.80 18.92
C GLN A 583 16.90 -9.74 20.12
N GLN A 584 17.01 -9.24 21.35
CA GLN A 584 16.85 -10.05 22.54
C GLN A 584 15.39 -10.49 22.72
N ALA A 585 14.43 -9.58 22.50
CA ALA A 585 13.02 -9.90 22.53
C ALA A 585 12.63 -10.95 21.49
N GLU A 586 13.20 -10.88 20.28
CA GLU A 586 13.02 -11.89 19.23
C GLU A 586 13.46 -13.28 19.69
N ARG A 587 14.71 -13.40 20.17
CA ARG A 587 15.24 -14.68 20.64
C ARG A 587 14.40 -15.29 21.76
N GLN A 588 13.92 -14.44 22.67
CA GLN A 588 13.02 -14.88 23.75
C GLN A 588 11.67 -15.34 23.22
N LEU A 589 11.09 -14.61 22.27
CA LEU A 589 9.82 -14.95 21.64
C LEU A 589 9.89 -16.32 20.95
N ILE A 590 10.89 -16.52 20.11
CA ILE A 590 11.09 -17.77 19.39
C ILE A 590 11.20 -18.94 20.39
N THR A 591 12.06 -18.79 21.41
CA THR A 591 12.26 -19.84 22.42
C THR A 591 10.99 -20.15 23.19
N GLN A 592 10.19 -19.14 23.56
CA GLN A 592 8.93 -19.35 24.27
C GLN A 592 7.90 -20.11 23.42
N VAL A 593 7.72 -19.66 22.16
CA VAL A 593 6.73 -20.24 21.25
C VAL A 593 7.12 -21.67 20.84
N GLU A 594 8.40 -21.93 20.54
CA GLU A 594 8.89 -23.26 20.23
C GLU A 594 8.68 -24.25 21.41
N ASN A 595 8.96 -23.80 22.63
CA ASN A 595 8.73 -24.62 23.83
C ASN A 595 7.24 -24.92 24.04
N GLU A 596 6.35 -23.94 23.82
CA GLU A 596 4.89 -24.14 23.91
C GLU A 596 4.42 -25.11 22.82
N ALA A 597 4.85 -24.94 21.56
CA ALA A 597 4.48 -25.81 20.46
C ALA A 597 4.93 -27.26 20.67
N GLN A 598 6.15 -27.47 21.17
CA GLN A 598 6.66 -28.82 21.50
C GLN A 598 5.84 -29.52 22.59
N VAL A 599 5.38 -28.78 23.59
CA VAL A 599 4.52 -29.36 24.66
C VAL A 599 3.18 -29.84 24.11
N GLU A 600 2.63 -29.15 23.10
CA GLU A 600 1.37 -29.53 22.45
C GLU A 600 1.56 -30.52 21.28
N GLY A 601 2.82 -30.88 20.94
CA GLY A 601 3.11 -31.84 19.88
C GLY A 601 3.06 -31.22 18.48
N ASP A 602 3.12 -29.90 18.38
CA ASP A 602 3.28 -29.12 17.17
C ASP A 602 4.76 -28.78 16.96
N SER A 603 5.23 -28.87 15.72
CA SER A 603 6.65 -28.62 15.35
C SER A 603 6.81 -27.43 14.40
N GLY A 604 5.81 -26.56 14.30
CA GLY A 604 5.82 -25.43 13.37
C GLY A 604 6.83 -24.36 13.75
N ASP A 605 7.67 -23.97 12.79
CA ASP A 605 8.55 -22.82 12.92
C ASP A 605 7.72 -21.52 12.95
N LEU A 606 8.03 -20.61 13.87
CA LEU A 606 7.32 -19.31 13.96
C LEU A 606 7.89 -18.28 13.01
N VAL A 607 9.20 -18.20 12.87
CA VAL A 607 9.93 -17.15 12.17
C VAL A 607 10.79 -17.74 11.06
N GLU A 608 10.59 -17.27 9.82
CA GLU A 608 11.42 -17.64 8.67
C GLU A 608 12.59 -16.69 8.46
N GLY A 609 12.50 -15.46 8.90
CA GLY A 609 13.52 -14.45 8.72
C GLY A 609 13.34 -13.22 9.60
N TRP A 610 14.47 -12.57 9.86
CA TRP A 610 14.56 -11.38 10.67
C TRP A 610 15.38 -10.31 9.98
N TYR A 611 14.75 -9.22 9.59
CA TYR A 611 15.42 -8.04 9.04
C TYR A 611 15.46 -6.93 10.06
N THR A 612 16.61 -6.28 10.19
CA THR A 612 16.74 -5.06 11.01
C THR A 612 17.43 -3.96 10.24
N ARG A 613 17.04 -2.74 10.54
CA ARG A 613 17.73 -1.52 10.08
C ARG A 613 17.76 -0.50 11.21
N SER A 614 18.95 -0.06 11.57
CA SER A 614 19.13 1.04 12.54
C SER A 614 19.65 2.28 11.84
N ARG A 615 19.11 3.43 12.25
CA ARG A 615 19.57 4.78 11.98
C ARG A 615 19.60 5.52 13.32
N ARG A 616 20.10 6.76 13.36
CA ARG A 616 20.14 7.54 14.60
C ARG A 616 18.75 7.79 15.18
N ASP A 617 17.79 8.10 14.31
CA ASP A 617 16.43 8.52 14.61
C ASP A 617 15.41 7.36 14.56
N SER A 618 15.81 6.19 14.08
CA SER A 618 14.86 5.08 13.92
C SER A 618 15.51 3.71 13.92
N VAL A 619 14.84 2.76 14.54
CA VAL A 619 15.18 1.33 14.46
C VAL A 619 13.99 0.56 13.95
N ILE A 620 14.19 -0.10 12.82
CA ILE A 620 13.16 -0.93 12.17
C ILE A 620 13.54 -2.39 12.32
N ALA A 621 12.54 -3.20 12.69
CA ALA A 621 12.63 -4.64 12.61
C ALA A 621 11.44 -5.19 11.81
N ILE A 622 11.70 -6.14 10.92
CA ILE A 622 10.68 -6.84 10.15
C ILE A 622 10.86 -8.33 10.39
N VAL A 623 9.85 -8.94 11.02
CA VAL A 623 9.84 -10.37 11.30
C VAL A 623 9.03 -11.06 10.21
N LYS A 624 9.65 -11.91 9.43
CA LYS A 624 8.97 -12.78 8.48
C LYS A 624 8.48 -14.02 9.21
N LEU A 625 7.17 -14.19 9.26
CA LEU A 625 6.52 -15.33 9.92
C LEU A 625 6.37 -16.51 8.96
N ALA A 626 6.36 -17.70 9.51
CA ALA A 626 5.96 -18.90 8.78
C ALA A 626 4.50 -18.78 8.27
N PRO A 627 4.10 -19.53 7.24
CA PRO A 627 2.73 -19.50 6.69
C PRO A 627 1.66 -19.74 7.76
N PRO A 628 0.48 -19.11 7.65
CA PRO A 628 -0.59 -19.21 8.67
C PRO A 628 -0.99 -20.63 9.03
N GLU A 629 -0.90 -21.57 8.07
CA GLU A 629 -1.27 -22.98 8.25
C GLU A 629 -0.26 -23.77 9.07
N SER A 630 0.98 -23.28 9.18
CA SER A 630 2.08 -23.95 9.89
C SER A 630 2.46 -23.29 11.21
N ARG A 631 1.87 -22.12 11.52
CA ARG A 631 2.17 -21.37 12.75
C ARG A 631 1.34 -21.86 13.94
N TYR A 632 2.00 -21.96 15.08
CA TYR A 632 1.33 -22.27 16.35
C TYR A 632 0.46 -21.11 16.86
N ILE A 633 0.91 -19.87 16.68
CA ILE A 633 0.17 -18.65 17.10
C ILE A 633 -0.04 -17.69 15.93
N SER A 634 -1.10 -16.86 16.01
CA SER A 634 -1.44 -15.88 14.99
C SER A 634 -0.43 -14.70 14.95
N ALA A 635 -0.38 -13.97 13.83
CA ALA A 635 0.46 -12.78 13.72
C ALA A 635 0.12 -11.73 14.79
N LYS A 636 -1.16 -11.57 15.12
CA LYS A 636 -1.62 -10.69 16.19
C LYS A 636 -1.06 -11.10 17.56
N GLN A 637 -1.17 -12.38 17.90
CA GLN A 637 -0.64 -12.89 19.18
C GLN A 637 0.88 -12.75 19.25
N THR A 638 1.56 -13.04 18.13
CA THR A 638 3.02 -12.86 18.00
C THR A 638 3.41 -11.39 18.23
N ALA A 639 2.71 -10.45 17.59
CA ALA A 639 2.98 -9.02 17.73
C ALA A 639 2.78 -8.51 19.16
N ILE A 640 1.71 -8.95 19.84
CA ILE A 640 1.44 -8.58 21.24
C ILE A 640 2.55 -9.13 22.14
N ARG A 641 2.85 -10.44 22.07
CA ARG A 641 3.91 -11.07 22.88
C ARG A 641 5.28 -10.44 22.62
N PHE A 642 5.59 -10.16 21.36
CA PHE A 642 6.83 -9.47 21.01
C PHE A 642 6.91 -8.09 21.65
N ARG A 643 5.83 -7.30 21.59
CA ARG A 643 5.79 -5.97 22.20
C ARG A 643 5.98 -6.04 23.72
N ASP A 644 5.38 -7.03 24.37
CA ASP A 644 5.53 -7.24 25.82
C ASP A 644 6.98 -7.62 26.18
N LEU A 645 7.64 -8.44 25.36
CA LEU A 645 9.04 -8.84 25.55
C LEU A 645 10.04 -7.70 25.27
N VAL A 646 9.73 -6.82 24.33
CA VAL A 646 10.55 -5.62 24.08
C VAL A 646 10.60 -4.72 25.31
N GLY A 647 9.49 -4.65 26.08
CA GLY A 647 9.41 -3.81 27.27
C GLY A 647 9.43 -2.30 26.93
N ASP A 648 9.80 -1.49 27.92
CA ASP A 648 9.81 -0.03 27.77
C ASP A 648 11.10 0.47 27.11
N ILE A 649 10.96 1.44 26.22
CA ILE A 649 12.04 2.25 25.65
C ILE A 649 11.70 3.70 26.02
N PRO A 650 12.20 4.20 27.16
CA PRO A 650 11.70 5.45 27.76
C PRO A 650 11.90 6.70 26.92
N ASP A 651 12.91 6.69 26.04
CA ASP A 651 13.26 7.79 25.15
C ASP A 651 12.66 7.65 23.74
N ALA A 652 11.92 6.57 23.45
CA ALA A 652 11.24 6.45 22.16
C ALA A 652 10.08 7.45 22.07
N ILE A 653 10.04 8.20 20.98
CA ILE A 653 8.90 9.06 20.62
C ILE A 653 7.70 8.21 20.26
N ASN A 654 7.95 7.14 19.49
CA ASN A 654 6.92 6.26 18.97
C ASN A 654 7.44 4.82 18.84
N ILE A 655 6.58 3.86 19.14
CA ILE A 655 6.82 2.44 18.87
C ILE A 655 5.62 1.91 18.09
N LYS A 656 5.75 1.81 16.78
CA LYS A 656 4.72 1.26 15.90
C LYS A 656 4.94 -0.23 15.73
N VAL A 657 3.90 -1.04 15.99
CA VAL A 657 3.89 -2.48 15.70
C VAL A 657 2.72 -2.76 14.78
N GLN A 658 3.00 -3.21 13.56
CA GLN A 658 2.02 -3.52 12.55
C GLN A 658 2.09 -5.00 12.21
N TYR A 659 0.94 -5.69 12.29
CA TYR A 659 0.79 -7.12 11.98
C TYR A 659 -0.32 -7.38 10.96
N THR A 660 -0.90 -6.32 10.39
CA THR A 660 -1.97 -6.40 9.40
C THR A 660 -1.49 -5.87 8.05
N LEU A 661 -2.04 -6.45 6.98
CA LEU A 661 -1.76 -5.99 5.60
C LEU A 661 -2.28 -4.57 5.34
N ASN A 662 -3.33 -4.17 6.05
CA ASN A 662 -3.98 -2.88 5.93
C ASN A 662 -3.68 -2.04 7.18
N ASP A 663 -2.70 -1.15 7.09
CA ASP A 663 -2.52 -0.11 8.11
C ASP A 663 -3.51 1.03 7.82
N GLN A 664 -4.63 1.02 8.55
CA GLN A 664 -5.65 2.07 8.44
C GLN A 664 -5.31 3.32 9.28
N GLY A 665 -4.09 3.37 9.83
CA GLY A 665 -3.70 4.42 10.77
C GLY A 665 -4.40 4.32 12.12
N PRO A 666 -4.37 5.37 12.96
CA PRO A 666 -4.96 5.35 14.28
C PRO A 666 -6.49 5.25 14.19
N GLN A 667 -7.08 4.32 14.96
CA GLN A 667 -8.53 4.14 15.00
C GLN A 667 -9.28 5.34 15.60
N ILE A 668 -8.59 6.07 16.47
CA ILE A 668 -9.10 7.30 17.11
C ILE A 668 -8.06 8.38 16.88
N SER A 669 -8.48 9.50 16.27
CA SER A 669 -7.61 10.64 16.03
C SER A 669 -8.30 11.93 16.45
N TYR A 670 -7.61 12.72 17.27
CA TYR A 670 -8.08 14.03 17.72
C TYR A 670 -7.17 15.12 17.17
N LEU A 671 -7.76 16.18 16.63
CA LEU A 671 -7.04 17.35 16.21
C LEU A 671 -7.13 18.43 17.29
N LEU A 672 -6.05 18.68 18.01
CA LEU A 672 -5.94 19.78 18.94
C LEU A 672 -5.42 21.03 18.23
N ARG A 673 -5.99 22.20 18.54
CA ARG A 673 -5.57 23.48 17.94
C ARG A 673 -5.43 24.54 19.02
N HIS A 674 -4.25 25.14 19.09
CA HIS A 674 -3.98 26.33 19.88
C HIS A 674 -2.84 27.14 19.24
N ARG A 675 -2.78 28.45 19.54
CA ARG A 675 -1.71 29.33 19.04
C ARG A 675 -0.41 29.17 19.85
N ASP A 676 -0.55 28.86 21.13
CA ASP A 676 0.53 28.67 22.06
C ASP A 676 0.88 27.17 22.11
N MET A 677 2.14 26.85 21.81
CA MET A 677 2.63 25.47 21.73
C MET A 677 2.73 24.81 23.09
N ASP A 678 3.03 25.58 24.17
CA ASP A 678 3.14 25.01 25.51
C ASP A 678 1.77 24.55 26.02
N ILE A 679 0.74 25.34 25.76
CA ILE A 679 -0.64 24.97 26.07
C ILE A 679 -1.05 23.73 25.24
N LEU A 680 -0.65 23.68 23.97
CA LEU A 680 -0.96 22.55 23.10
C LEU A 680 -0.30 21.26 23.59
N ARG A 681 0.98 21.32 24.02
CA ARG A 681 1.71 20.19 24.61
C ARG A 681 1.07 19.70 25.90
N GLN A 682 0.71 20.65 26.78
CA GLN A 682 0.04 20.29 28.02
C GLN A 682 -1.30 19.60 27.75
N ALA A 683 -2.12 20.16 26.85
CA ALA A 683 -3.40 19.58 26.47
C ALA A 683 -3.24 18.18 25.83
N SER A 684 -2.24 17.99 24.96
CA SER A 684 -1.93 16.69 24.38
C SER A 684 -1.57 15.67 25.44
N LYS A 685 -0.69 16.04 26.39
CA LYS A 685 -0.26 15.16 27.47
C LYS A 685 -1.41 14.77 28.42
N GLU A 686 -2.29 15.72 28.75
CA GLU A 686 -3.49 15.45 29.56
C GLU A 686 -4.44 14.50 28.82
N LEU A 687 -4.66 14.71 27.50
CA LEU A 687 -5.49 13.85 26.69
C LEU A 687 -4.89 12.44 26.58
N GLN A 688 -3.58 12.31 26.38
CA GLN A 688 -2.90 11.00 26.37
C GLN A 688 -3.12 10.25 27.68
N MET A 689 -2.90 10.89 28.83
CA MET A 689 -3.13 10.28 30.15
C MET A 689 -4.59 9.84 30.32
N GLN A 690 -5.54 10.66 29.86
CA GLN A 690 -6.96 10.31 29.92
C GLN A 690 -7.28 9.10 29.02
N LEU A 691 -6.72 9.06 27.81
CA LEU A 691 -6.94 7.95 26.88
C LEU A 691 -6.34 6.63 27.41
N TYR A 692 -5.15 6.67 28.00
CA TYR A 692 -4.55 5.48 28.64
C TYR A 692 -5.35 4.93 29.82
N SER A 693 -6.25 5.74 30.41
CA SER A 693 -7.12 5.28 31.50
C SER A 693 -8.29 4.38 31.04
N TYR A 694 -8.54 4.27 29.74
CA TYR A 694 -9.57 3.41 29.18
C TYR A 694 -9.00 2.04 28.82
N ASP A 695 -9.66 0.97 29.27
CA ASP A 695 -9.27 -0.41 28.93
C ASP A 695 -9.34 -0.63 27.41
N GLY A 696 -8.28 -1.21 26.84
CA GLY A 696 -8.17 -1.51 25.41
C GLY A 696 -7.60 -0.38 24.56
N THR A 697 -7.24 0.77 25.15
CA THR A 697 -6.52 1.83 24.46
C THR A 697 -5.01 1.56 24.58
N VAL A 698 -4.36 1.42 23.43
CA VAL A 698 -2.92 1.16 23.32
C VAL A 698 -2.30 2.13 22.30
N PHE A 699 -1.00 2.39 22.41
CA PHE A 699 -0.26 3.23 21.46
C PHE A 699 -0.84 4.64 21.30
N VAL A 700 -1.13 5.33 22.41
CA VAL A 700 -1.55 6.73 22.37
C VAL A 700 -0.35 7.62 22.15
N GLN A 701 -0.35 8.34 21.05
CA GLN A 701 0.76 9.20 20.64
C GLN A 701 0.26 10.52 20.05
N ASP A 702 1.10 11.51 20.01
CA ASP A 702 0.87 12.75 19.26
C ASP A 702 1.96 12.93 18.18
N ASN A 703 1.77 13.96 17.36
CA ASN A 703 2.73 14.35 16.34
C ASN A 703 3.59 15.57 16.76
N LEU A 704 3.53 15.95 18.03
CA LEU A 704 4.42 16.97 18.61
C LEU A 704 5.79 16.32 18.84
N ARG A 705 6.69 16.47 17.88
CA ARG A 705 8.07 16.00 18.05
C ARG A 705 8.78 16.79 19.14
N GLY A 706 9.76 16.14 19.80
CA GLY A 706 10.60 16.79 20.81
C GLY A 706 11.31 18.01 20.21
N GLU A 707 11.55 19.00 21.06
CA GLU A 707 12.38 20.13 20.66
C GLU A 707 13.82 19.66 20.49
N THR A 708 14.39 19.95 19.32
CA THR A 708 15.84 19.90 19.13
C THR A 708 16.41 21.22 19.68
N ASP A 709 17.45 21.14 20.49
CA ASP A 709 18.11 22.35 21.01
C ASP A 709 18.66 23.18 19.84
N GLU A 710 18.20 24.42 19.73
CA GLU A 710 18.69 25.37 18.74
C GLU A 710 19.65 26.38 19.34
N LEU A 711 20.80 26.57 18.70
CA LEU A 711 21.75 27.60 19.05
C LEU A 711 21.56 28.83 18.17
N HIS A 712 20.97 29.86 18.71
CA HIS A 712 20.85 31.16 18.02
C HIS A 712 22.16 31.93 18.10
N ILE A 713 22.74 32.24 16.95
CA ILE A 713 24.04 32.94 16.85
C ILE A 713 23.79 34.38 16.54
N GLU A 714 24.29 35.25 17.40
CA GLU A 714 24.25 36.71 17.26
C GLU A 714 25.68 37.31 17.32
N LEU A 715 25.86 38.42 16.61
CA LEU A 715 27.12 39.15 16.72
C LEU A 715 27.15 39.99 18.00
N LEU A 716 28.24 39.92 18.75
CA LEU A 716 28.44 40.81 19.88
C LEU A 716 28.56 42.27 19.42
N PRO A 717 28.03 43.23 20.19
CA PRO A 717 28.16 44.65 19.89
C PRO A 717 29.62 45.07 19.63
N GLY A 718 29.88 45.58 18.46
CA GLY A 718 31.23 45.99 18.03
C GLY A 718 31.95 45.03 17.10
N ALA A 719 31.46 43.82 16.87
CA ALA A 719 32.03 42.89 15.89
C ALA A 719 32.03 43.47 14.46
N GLU A 720 31.00 44.23 14.11
CA GLU A 720 30.88 44.94 12.83
C GLU A 720 32.06 45.95 12.61
N LYS A 721 32.60 46.55 13.70
CA LYS A 721 33.75 47.45 13.60
C LYS A 721 35.05 46.73 13.22
N LEU A 722 35.08 45.41 13.42
CA LEU A 722 36.19 44.55 13.02
C LEU A 722 36.01 44.00 11.61
N GLY A 723 34.94 44.42 10.92
CA GLY A 723 34.61 43.95 9.58
C GLY A 723 33.98 42.55 9.52
N VAL A 724 33.56 42.01 10.67
CA VAL A 724 32.92 40.69 10.77
C VAL A 724 31.40 40.85 10.50
N THR A 725 30.88 40.10 9.58
CA THR A 725 29.43 40.05 9.29
C THR A 725 28.80 38.76 9.78
N LEU A 726 27.51 38.80 10.14
CA LEU A 726 26.78 37.61 10.53
C LEU A 726 26.83 36.53 9.47
N THR A 727 26.70 36.92 8.19
CA THR A 727 26.77 36.00 7.02
C THR A 727 28.11 35.26 7.00
N GLN A 728 29.26 35.96 7.24
CA GLN A 728 30.55 35.31 7.24
C GLN A 728 30.68 34.31 8.39
N VAL A 729 30.19 34.66 9.57
CA VAL A 729 30.23 33.78 10.76
C VAL A 729 29.34 32.55 10.50
N SER A 730 28.11 32.75 10.02
CA SER A 730 27.19 31.65 9.73
C SER A 730 27.73 30.72 8.62
N GLN A 731 28.36 31.29 7.58
CA GLN A 731 29.00 30.51 6.53
C GLN A 731 30.18 29.68 7.06
N GLN A 732 31.01 30.25 7.91
CA GLN A 732 32.14 29.52 8.52
C GLN A 732 31.65 28.38 9.43
N ILE A 733 30.61 28.64 10.22
CA ILE A 733 30.01 27.61 11.08
C ILE A 733 29.42 26.50 10.24
N ARG A 734 28.65 26.84 9.19
CA ARG A 734 28.13 25.85 8.27
C ARG A 734 29.22 25.01 7.62
N GLN A 735 30.32 25.68 7.15
CA GLN A 735 31.48 25.00 6.57
C GLN A 735 32.18 24.08 7.60
N ALA A 736 32.22 24.49 8.88
CA ALA A 736 32.86 23.72 9.95
C ALA A 736 32.08 22.44 10.30
N TYR A 737 30.75 22.51 10.39
CA TYR A 737 29.93 21.40 10.89
C TYR A 737 29.24 20.61 9.79
N TYR A 738 28.70 21.26 8.76
CA TYR A 738 27.99 20.61 7.66
C TYR A 738 28.88 20.38 6.43
N GLY A 739 29.75 21.35 6.11
CA GLY A 739 30.51 21.37 4.87
C GLY A 739 29.83 22.20 3.77
N GLU A 740 30.33 22.06 2.54
CA GLU A 740 29.82 22.76 1.36
C GLU A 740 29.75 21.83 0.17
N GLU A 741 28.58 21.72 -0.47
CA GLU A 741 28.40 21.01 -1.73
C GLU A 741 29.02 21.86 -2.85
N ILE A 742 30.00 21.30 -3.55
CA ILE A 742 30.73 22.01 -4.61
C ILE A 742 30.16 21.74 -5.98
N GLN A 743 29.84 20.48 -6.26
CA GLN A 743 29.31 20.01 -7.54
C GLN A 743 28.61 18.68 -7.37
N ARG A 744 27.89 18.26 -8.41
CA ARG A 744 27.34 16.91 -8.54
C ARG A 744 27.97 16.22 -9.76
N LEU A 745 28.35 14.98 -9.59
CA LEU A 745 28.92 14.12 -10.62
C LEU A 745 27.83 13.20 -11.16
N PRO A 746 27.51 13.25 -12.44
CA PRO A 746 26.61 12.27 -13.04
C PRO A 746 27.33 10.91 -13.09
N ARG A 747 26.82 9.94 -12.36
CA ARG A 747 27.23 8.53 -12.42
C ARG A 747 26.08 7.67 -12.96
N GLU A 748 26.36 6.42 -13.25
CA GLU A 748 25.36 5.48 -13.82
C GLU A 748 24.08 5.40 -12.98
N ASN A 749 24.20 5.51 -11.65
CA ASN A 749 23.10 5.36 -10.69
C ASN A 749 22.49 6.69 -10.22
N GLY A 750 22.89 7.83 -10.80
CA GLY A 750 22.40 9.16 -10.46
C GLY A 750 23.51 10.15 -10.17
N ASP A 751 23.11 11.31 -9.66
CA ASP A 751 24.07 12.36 -9.31
C ASP A 751 24.68 12.10 -7.94
N VAL A 752 26.01 12.03 -7.88
CA VAL A 752 26.80 11.90 -6.66
C VAL A 752 27.28 13.29 -6.21
N LYS A 753 26.98 13.63 -4.96
CA LYS A 753 27.43 14.92 -4.37
C LYS A 753 28.92 14.91 -4.13
N VAL A 754 29.57 16.03 -4.40
CA VAL A 754 30.96 16.30 -4.02
C VAL A 754 30.95 17.32 -2.89
N MET A 755 31.30 16.86 -1.70
CA MET A 755 31.29 17.69 -0.49
C MET A 755 32.72 18.05 -0.07
N VAL A 756 32.94 19.33 0.24
CA VAL A 756 34.13 19.76 0.99
C VAL A 756 33.72 19.88 2.45
N LYS A 757 34.40 19.18 3.33
CA LYS A 757 34.06 19.14 4.75
C LYS A 757 35.27 18.82 5.62
N TYR A 758 35.16 19.03 6.93
CA TYR A 758 36.15 18.52 7.86
C TYR A 758 35.92 17.03 8.16
N PRO A 759 36.92 16.27 8.59
CA PRO A 759 36.77 14.89 9.02
C PRO A 759 35.72 14.75 10.12
N LYS A 760 35.05 13.58 10.20
CA LYS A 760 33.92 13.33 11.11
C LYS A 760 34.29 13.54 12.60
N ASP A 761 35.49 13.21 13.00
CA ASP A 761 36.01 13.41 14.35
C ASP A 761 36.20 14.89 14.73
N GLN A 762 36.50 15.74 13.76
CA GLN A 762 36.70 17.17 13.97
C GLN A 762 35.39 17.98 13.94
N ARG A 763 34.31 17.41 13.46
CA ARG A 763 32.97 18.05 13.40
C ARG A 763 32.11 17.82 14.65
N ARG A 764 32.59 17.03 15.60
CA ARG A 764 31.84 16.65 16.81
C ARG A 764 32.13 17.53 18.04
N ASN A 765 33.10 18.43 18.01
CA ASN A 765 33.53 19.25 19.12
C ASN A 765 33.44 20.74 18.82
#